data_1737f464d591642167e5283f088eac89
#
_entry.id   1737f464d591642167e5283f088eac89
#
_cell.length_a   1.000
_cell.length_b   1.000
_cell.length_c   1.000
_cell.angle_alpha   90.00
_cell.angle_beta   90.00
_cell.angle_gamma   90.00
#
_symmetry.space_group_name_H-M   'P 1'
#
loop_
_entity.id
_entity.type
_entity.pdbx_description
1 polymer ?
#
loop_
_entity_poly.entity_id
_entity_poly.type
_entity_poly.pdbx_seq_one_letter_code
_entity_poly.pdbx_strand_id
1 'polypeptide(L)'
;MLFCLRRPSLYIYIYKNIMNKWTLLALVATSFTAQAQQLTNGSFDTPWEECFPYIGKDGKHTKSIGTQPKGWTIANVYGMNTLGATVVAKDTLGLGTDTMAVKLTNTPNSLLSSQIVPGYMGLGTTWNTSVMGQQNDGGSFGGIEFTNRPDAVEFYYQRICPEASADIPATFVAYLWKGQWQQAEVPIDIAVFGDPKKETMIDRDRNILGMPTDKGGAVTKSDDALLIASSIYHIKDVNKELTKLVVPIEYHDSTAIPAKMNLVFAANDYFDATTVKAGNSLVVDSVKLVYYHSLNSLTYGDKVYTPNAEGVIDLSEVAFDANTPMQFHVKGVGATVEKGTLNADTQEMTLEVRGNDFAANPESKTTYTLRFKAEAPAPALELTSLTISGMPFEALEAGKTAYTLPYVYNPGIVFKGTTNEGYTVSESVFDNKAKTHTVNVVDPAKNDTTSYVFSFTDAVEDAAAGNYEGSLSVVLTAQDNNSVPTALSNANIRITKNANGTINLAIDDFAFGGMVVGDIFVSNVPMKDGKIEKTRRTILMTDFDEAGNKLDWSMGWMMGALPVEVSADLNTTDKRTSASIDIITAENPMLAMMFKGIHVDFVPFTVSGEMKENGFGGRQYYENLKVKGAVTKENCKFLQINNHYVDAASNNEEHNLPMSFLDLSEATVAADVTMSDIMAGAPKANNTLVYLPEGNTIEAANAIVGTNAKELALNDTLTFVSPKAFTAEAVNYSREFEADSYATLFLPFGTEKFDGEAYKFVKADSEKLYFETAKQLEALTPYLVKPLSAKPFANAAAEVAVAANDTVVKVTNNGMTFAGVLTAADSLNAEGEKVFALNADNAFAPVNDKACAAFRAIMFGNSKAEVLTLVIDNKVTGIVDASLDFNKLVDVYNIEGKLIRSRVAAASALNGLGSGIYIINGKKVIK
;
A
#
# COMPACT_ATOMS: atom_id res chain seq x y z
N MET A 1 -13.56 -46.68 38.00
CA MET A 1 -14.25 -45.61 38.73
C MET A 1 -13.87 -44.30 38.11
N LEU A 2 -14.86 -43.74 37.41
CA LEU A 2 -15.04 -42.31 37.00
C LEU A 2 -13.80 -41.47 36.70
N PHE A 3 -13.56 -41.15 35.49
CA PHE A 3 -13.87 -39.93 34.78
C PHE A 3 -13.55 -40.11 33.30
N CYS A 4 -14.52 -40.42 32.53
CA CYS A 4 -14.50 -40.31 31.09
C CYS A 4 -15.90 -39.85 30.70
N LEU A 5 -15.97 -38.72 30.08
CA LEU A 5 -17.09 -38.21 29.30
C LEU A 5 -17.17 -36.67 29.39
N ARG A 6 -16.60 -36.02 28.42
CA ARG A 6 -17.14 -34.84 27.76
C ARG A 6 -16.11 -34.25 26.80
N ARG A 7 -16.28 -34.49 25.53
CA ARG A 7 -16.09 -33.53 24.42
C ARG A 7 -16.23 -34.19 23.04
N PRO A 8 -17.48 -34.49 22.59
CA PRO A 8 -17.70 -34.70 21.15
C PRO A 8 -18.15 -33.41 20.41
N SER A 9 -18.48 -32.31 21.13
CA SER A 9 -19.10 -31.15 20.49
C SER A 9 -18.12 -30.19 19.79
N LEU A 10 -16.83 -30.19 20.14
CA LEU A 10 -15.85 -29.32 19.52
C LEU A 10 -15.40 -29.84 18.15
N TYR A 11 -15.29 -31.15 18.00
CA TYR A 11 -14.92 -31.78 16.72
C TYR A 11 -15.99 -31.60 15.63
N ILE A 12 -17.26 -31.65 15.99
CA ILE A 12 -18.38 -31.44 15.04
C ILE A 12 -18.48 -29.98 14.66
N TYR A 13 -18.10 -29.02 15.55
CA TYR A 13 -18.11 -27.59 15.24
C TYR A 13 -16.96 -27.20 14.32
N ILE A 14 -15.79 -27.78 14.53
CA ILE A 14 -14.61 -27.58 13.67
C ILE A 14 -14.85 -28.21 12.29
N TYR A 15 -15.44 -29.43 12.24
CA TYR A 15 -15.76 -30.10 10.97
C TYR A 15 -16.86 -29.37 10.18
N LYS A 16 -17.86 -28.83 10.87
CA LYS A 16 -18.90 -28.02 10.20
C LYS A 16 -18.38 -26.68 9.70
N ASN A 17 -17.50 -26.04 10.45
CA ASN A 17 -16.85 -24.80 9.97
C ASN A 17 -15.81 -25.05 8.86
N ILE A 18 -15.13 -26.18 8.89
CA ILE A 18 -14.20 -26.58 7.84
C ILE A 18 -15.00 -26.95 6.58
N MET A 19 -16.05 -27.76 6.69
CA MET A 19 -16.90 -28.11 5.54
C MET A 19 -17.59 -26.87 4.93
N ASN A 20 -18.09 -25.93 5.76
CA ASN A 20 -18.66 -24.70 5.22
C ASN A 20 -17.61 -23.78 4.55
N LYS A 21 -16.35 -23.81 5.01
CA LYS A 21 -15.25 -23.08 4.37
C LYS A 21 -14.78 -23.78 3.10
N TRP A 22 -14.76 -25.10 3.07
CA TRP A 22 -14.40 -25.85 1.85
C TRP A 22 -15.51 -25.82 0.79
N THR A 23 -16.77 -25.80 1.19
CA THR A 23 -17.89 -25.59 0.25
C THR A 23 -17.88 -24.16 -0.30
N LEU A 24 -17.49 -23.17 0.51
CA LEU A 24 -17.27 -21.80 0.04
C LEU A 24 -16.03 -21.72 -0.87
N LEU A 25 -14.96 -22.45 -0.57
CA LEU A 25 -13.74 -22.49 -1.39
C LEU A 25 -13.98 -23.25 -2.72
N ALA A 26 -14.75 -24.32 -2.72
CA ALA A 26 -15.14 -25.01 -3.94
C ALA A 26 -16.12 -24.16 -4.80
N LEU A 27 -17.03 -23.40 -4.17
CA LEU A 27 -17.83 -22.40 -4.88
C LEU A 27 -16.97 -21.25 -5.44
N VAL A 28 -15.94 -20.85 -4.71
CA VAL A 28 -14.97 -19.84 -5.14
C VAL A 28 -14.10 -20.39 -6.28
N ALA A 29 -13.63 -21.64 -6.20
CA ALA A 29 -12.82 -22.24 -7.28
C ALA A 29 -13.57 -22.37 -8.61
N THR A 30 -14.90 -22.58 -8.59
CA THR A 30 -15.71 -22.64 -9.83
C THR A 30 -16.14 -21.26 -10.34
N SER A 31 -16.03 -20.19 -9.52
CA SER A 31 -16.34 -18.83 -9.96
C SER A 31 -15.13 -18.09 -10.58
N PHE A 32 -13.94 -18.69 -10.57
CA PHE A 32 -12.70 -18.02 -10.96
C PHE A 32 -12.35 -18.07 -12.46
N THR A 33 -13.12 -18.71 -13.30
CA THR A 33 -12.87 -18.75 -14.75
C THR A 33 -13.67 -17.72 -15.57
N ALA A 34 -14.45 -16.88 -14.90
CA ALA A 34 -15.28 -15.92 -15.60
C ALA A 34 -14.60 -14.55 -15.73
N GLN A 35 -13.73 -14.39 -16.72
CA GLN A 35 -13.51 -13.06 -17.29
C GLN A 35 -14.71 -12.70 -18.18
N ALA A 36 -15.84 -12.54 -17.54
CA ALA A 36 -17.08 -12.09 -18.14
C ALA A 36 -16.94 -10.65 -18.66
N GLN A 37 -17.95 -10.13 -19.33
CA GLN A 37 -18.10 -8.70 -19.54
C GLN A 37 -18.07 -8.02 -18.18
N GLN A 38 -16.87 -7.77 -17.70
CA GLN A 38 -16.59 -7.18 -16.41
C GLN A 38 -16.70 -5.67 -16.51
N LEU A 39 -16.78 -5.05 -15.36
CA LEU A 39 -16.74 -3.62 -15.24
C LEU A 39 -15.42 -3.06 -15.75
N THR A 40 -15.47 -1.94 -16.45
CA THR A 40 -14.26 -1.21 -16.79
C THR A 40 -13.60 -0.77 -15.49
N ASN A 41 -12.35 -1.19 -15.26
CA ASN A 41 -11.58 -0.79 -14.09
C ASN A 41 -12.27 -1.11 -12.75
N GLY A 42 -12.79 -2.32 -12.58
CA GLY A 42 -13.37 -2.76 -11.31
C GLY A 42 -12.34 -2.98 -10.20
N SER A 43 -11.06 -3.17 -10.53
CA SER A 43 -9.95 -3.24 -9.58
C SER A 43 -9.45 -1.87 -9.13
N PHE A 44 -9.83 -0.78 -9.81
CA PHE A 44 -9.40 0.59 -9.55
C PHE A 44 -7.90 0.88 -9.72
N ASP A 45 -7.09 -0.09 -10.11
CA ASP A 45 -5.64 0.07 -10.20
C ASP A 45 -5.23 1.09 -11.28
N THR A 46 -5.89 1.07 -12.42
CA THR A 46 -5.62 2.02 -13.53
C THR A 46 -6.78 2.08 -14.52
N PRO A 47 -6.88 3.13 -15.34
CA PRO A 47 -6.35 4.46 -15.11
C PRO A 47 -7.28 5.30 -14.22
N TRP A 48 -6.73 6.30 -13.58
CA TRP A 48 -7.52 7.36 -12.96
C TRP A 48 -7.48 8.60 -13.85
N GLU A 49 -8.61 9.27 -13.96
CA GLU A 49 -8.80 10.46 -14.79
C GLU A 49 -9.29 11.65 -13.96
N GLU A 50 -9.09 12.87 -14.45
CA GLU A 50 -9.62 14.05 -13.80
C GLU A 50 -11.15 14.04 -13.83
N CYS A 51 -11.74 14.33 -12.69
CA CYS A 51 -13.18 14.48 -12.52
C CYS A 51 -13.59 15.95 -12.58
N PHE A 52 -14.67 16.19 -13.28
CA PHE A 52 -15.30 17.51 -13.35
C PHE A 52 -16.73 17.43 -12.81
N PRO A 53 -17.20 18.45 -12.08
CA PRO A 53 -18.54 18.41 -11.51
C PRO A 53 -19.60 18.35 -12.58
N TYR A 54 -20.64 17.55 -12.34
CA TYR A 54 -21.84 17.58 -13.15
C TYR A 54 -22.66 18.82 -12.77
N ILE A 55 -22.86 19.71 -13.71
CA ILE A 55 -23.74 20.88 -13.55
C ILE A 55 -24.56 21.03 -14.83
N GLY A 56 -25.83 20.62 -14.79
CA GLY A 56 -26.87 20.89 -15.78
C GLY A 56 -26.51 20.66 -17.24
N LYS A 57 -27.43 20.98 -18.13
CA LYS A 57 -27.30 20.80 -19.58
C LYS A 57 -26.11 21.53 -20.22
N ASP A 58 -25.60 22.58 -19.60
CA ASP A 58 -24.52 23.43 -20.12
C ASP A 58 -23.20 23.26 -19.39
N GLY A 59 -23.17 22.32 -18.47
CA GLY A 59 -22.21 22.20 -17.38
C GLY A 59 -20.83 21.76 -17.75
N LYS A 60 -20.09 22.55 -18.49
CA LYS A 60 -18.65 22.39 -18.58
C LYS A 60 -17.97 23.25 -17.52
N HIS A 61 -17.88 22.71 -16.28
CA HIS A 61 -16.88 23.23 -15.37
C HIS A 61 -15.50 22.80 -15.86
N THR A 62 -14.62 23.76 -15.98
CA THR A 62 -13.24 23.58 -16.45
C THR A 62 -12.26 23.27 -15.31
N LYS A 63 -12.73 23.32 -14.04
CA LYS A 63 -11.90 22.97 -12.88
C LYS A 63 -12.17 21.53 -12.43
N SER A 64 -11.10 20.76 -12.32
CA SER A 64 -11.14 19.43 -11.72
C SER A 64 -11.55 19.49 -10.25
N ILE A 65 -12.36 18.52 -9.83
CA ILE A 65 -12.74 18.28 -8.43
C ILE A 65 -12.06 17.04 -7.85
N GLY A 66 -10.96 16.65 -8.42
CA GLY A 66 -10.19 15.50 -8.04
C GLY A 66 -10.05 14.48 -9.16
N THR A 67 -9.68 13.27 -8.82
CA THR A 67 -9.52 12.18 -9.78
C THR A 67 -10.52 11.07 -9.46
N GLN A 68 -10.96 10.38 -10.50
CA GLN A 68 -11.88 9.24 -10.44
C GLN A 68 -11.31 8.03 -11.19
N PRO A 69 -11.64 6.81 -10.79
CA PRO A 69 -11.31 5.65 -11.59
C PRO A 69 -12.02 5.74 -12.95
N LYS A 70 -11.32 5.49 -14.03
CA LYS A 70 -11.94 5.50 -15.37
C LYS A 70 -13.14 4.53 -15.45
N GLY A 71 -14.24 5.01 -15.96
CA GLY A 71 -15.50 4.25 -16.06
C GLY A 71 -16.38 4.33 -14.83
N TRP A 72 -15.95 5.03 -13.78
CA TRP A 72 -16.71 5.33 -12.58
C TRP A 72 -16.85 6.83 -12.40
N THR A 73 -17.90 7.25 -11.71
CA THR A 73 -18.10 8.64 -11.37
C THR A 73 -18.18 8.83 -9.87
N ILE A 74 -17.68 9.95 -9.39
CA ILE A 74 -17.51 10.25 -7.98
C ILE A 74 -18.36 11.45 -7.55
N ALA A 75 -18.67 11.52 -6.27
CA ALA A 75 -19.54 12.53 -5.68
C ALA A 75 -18.76 13.68 -5.01
N ASN A 76 -17.56 14.03 -5.47
CA ASN A 76 -16.84 15.19 -4.95
C ASN A 76 -17.62 16.48 -5.18
N VAL A 77 -17.60 17.36 -4.19
CA VAL A 77 -18.43 18.57 -4.20
C VAL A 77 -17.67 19.72 -4.82
N TYR A 78 -18.36 20.39 -5.71
CA TYR A 78 -17.98 21.69 -6.25
C TYR A 78 -18.75 22.81 -5.56
N GLY A 79 -18.04 23.80 -5.10
CA GLY A 79 -18.64 24.99 -4.51
C GLY A 79 -17.85 26.25 -4.86
N MET A 80 -18.53 27.31 -5.31
CA MET A 80 -17.91 28.63 -5.57
C MET A 80 -16.64 28.59 -6.43
N ASN A 81 -16.60 27.79 -7.51
CA ASN A 81 -15.41 27.55 -8.35
C ASN A 81 -14.21 26.92 -7.61
N THR A 82 -14.41 26.28 -6.48
CA THR A 82 -13.39 25.57 -5.73
C THR A 82 -13.90 24.20 -5.28
N LEU A 83 -12.98 23.29 -4.95
CA LEU A 83 -13.34 22.02 -4.35
C LEU A 83 -13.89 22.25 -2.95
N GLY A 84 -15.19 21.98 -2.73
CA GLY A 84 -15.86 22.12 -1.45
C GLY A 84 -15.59 20.97 -0.47
N ALA A 85 -15.53 19.74 -0.97
CA ALA A 85 -15.14 18.56 -0.22
C ALA A 85 -14.63 17.46 -1.16
N THR A 86 -13.55 16.81 -0.78
CA THR A 86 -13.09 15.57 -1.40
C THR A 86 -13.66 14.41 -0.61
N VAL A 87 -14.66 13.75 -1.16
CA VAL A 87 -15.35 12.62 -0.50
C VAL A 87 -14.98 11.28 -1.10
N VAL A 88 -14.25 11.29 -2.20
CA VAL A 88 -13.72 10.11 -2.88
C VAL A 88 -12.24 10.31 -3.17
N ALA A 89 -11.42 9.39 -2.77
CA ALA A 89 -9.97 9.44 -2.94
C ALA A 89 -9.42 8.06 -3.28
N LYS A 90 -8.22 8.05 -3.85
CA LYS A 90 -7.42 6.82 -3.94
C LYS A 90 -7.04 6.34 -2.54
N ASP A 91 -7.07 5.03 -2.34
CA ASP A 91 -6.53 4.39 -1.16
C ASP A 91 -5.49 3.34 -1.59
N THR A 92 -4.42 3.25 -0.85
CA THR A 92 -3.34 2.29 -1.11
C THR A 92 -3.55 0.96 -0.37
N LEU A 93 -4.70 0.77 0.25
CA LEU A 93 -5.10 -0.47 0.93
C LEU A 93 -5.72 -1.50 -0.04
N GLY A 94 -5.45 -1.42 -1.34
CA GLY A 94 -5.94 -2.40 -2.30
C GLY A 94 -5.45 -3.83 -2.02
N LEU A 95 -6.04 -4.82 -2.68
CA LEU A 95 -5.63 -6.22 -2.57
C LEU A 95 -4.25 -6.44 -3.19
N GLY A 96 -3.30 -6.83 -2.35
CA GLY A 96 -1.91 -7.02 -2.74
C GLY A 96 -1.04 -5.81 -2.39
N THR A 97 0.23 -5.87 -2.75
CA THR A 97 1.13 -4.73 -2.61
C THR A 97 1.00 -3.83 -3.84
N ASP A 98 0.76 -2.54 -3.61
CA ASP A 98 0.63 -1.48 -4.62
C ASP A 98 -0.63 -1.51 -5.50
N THR A 99 -1.67 -2.23 -5.10
CA THR A 99 -2.99 -2.09 -5.71
C THR A 99 -3.71 -0.87 -5.15
N MET A 100 -4.58 -0.27 -5.97
CA MET A 100 -5.35 0.91 -5.58
C MET A 100 -6.78 0.52 -5.24
N ALA A 101 -7.26 1.00 -4.12
CA ALA A 101 -8.67 0.96 -3.76
C ALA A 101 -9.30 2.35 -3.86
N VAL A 102 -10.61 2.40 -3.82
CA VAL A 102 -11.36 3.66 -3.70
C VAL A 102 -11.83 3.83 -2.27
N LYS A 103 -11.50 4.96 -1.66
CA LYS A 103 -12.00 5.35 -0.35
C LYS A 103 -13.07 6.43 -0.47
N LEU A 104 -14.24 6.10 -0.03
CA LEU A 104 -15.38 6.99 0.10
C LEU A 104 -15.44 7.48 1.54
N THR A 105 -15.51 8.78 1.77
CA THR A 105 -15.55 9.34 3.13
C THR A 105 -16.56 10.47 3.24
N ASN A 106 -17.45 10.39 4.23
CA ASN A 106 -18.31 11.49 4.58
C ASN A 106 -17.45 12.62 5.18
N THR A 107 -17.30 13.69 4.45
CA THR A 107 -16.32 14.75 4.73
C THR A 107 -17.01 16.09 5.01
N PRO A 108 -16.56 16.84 6.02
CA PRO A 108 -17.03 18.22 6.23
C PRO A 108 -16.74 19.09 5.00
N ASN A 109 -17.71 19.91 4.62
CA ASN A 109 -17.50 20.87 3.55
C ASN A 109 -16.45 21.90 3.94
N SER A 110 -15.51 22.22 3.06
CA SER A 110 -14.42 23.15 3.32
C SER A 110 -14.87 24.60 3.58
N LEU A 111 -16.07 24.96 3.08
CA LEU A 111 -16.66 26.29 3.26
C LEU A 111 -17.59 26.36 4.46
N LEU A 112 -18.25 25.24 4.81
CA LEU A 112 -19.18 25.12 5.92
C LEU A 112 -18.98 23.79 6.62
N SER A 113 -18.09 23.74 7.59
CA SER A 113 -17.67 22.51 8.28
C SER A 113 -18.82 21.80 9.04
N SER A 114 -19.92 22.47 9.31
CA SER A 114 -21.14 21.87 9.89
C SER A 114 -21.95 21.06 8.86
N GLN A 115 -21.69 21.21 7.58
CA GLN A 115 -22.32 20.42 6.52
C GLN A 115 -21.39 19.24 6.16
N ILE A 116 -21.91 18.05 6.32
CA ILE A 116 -21.17 16.84 5.94
C ILE A 116 -21.64 16.42 4.56
N VAL A 117 -20.69 16.27 3.67
CA VAL A 117 -20.90 15.81 2.29
C VAL A 117 -20.77 14.29 2.26
N PRO A 118 -21.77 13.56 1.75
CA PRO A 118 -21.71 12.11 1.68
C PRO A 118 -20.69 11.63 0.63
N GLY A 119 -19.90 10.62 1.01
CA GLY A 119 -18.97 9.94 0.12
C GLY A 119 -19.67 8.82 -0.62
N TYR A 120 -19.78 8.93 -1.95
CA TYR A 120 -20.29 7.85 -2.80
C TYR A 120 -19.73 7.92 -4.23
N MET A 121 -19.78 6.79 -4.91
CA MET A 121 -19.41 6.66 -6.31
C MET A 121 -20.37 5.71 -7.02
N GLY A 122 -20.43 5.77 -8.34
CA GLY A 122 -21.24 4.85 -9.14
C GLY A 122 -20.83 4.76 -10.60
N LEU A 123 -21.49 3.87 -11.36
CA LEU A 123 -21.30 3.72 -12.81
C LEU A 123 -22.12 4.73 -13.62
N GLY A 124 -23.15 5.30 -13.01
CA GLY A 124 -23.94 6.37 -13.60
C GLY A 124 -23.28 7.73 -13.46
N THR A 125 -23.99 8.78 -13.79
CA THR A 125 -23.56 10.14 -13.50
C THR A 125 -23.85 10.45 -12.05
N THR A 126 -22.83 10.63 -11.24
CA THR A 126 -22.97 11.09 -9.86
C THR A 126 -22.97 12.61 -9.81
N TRP A 127 -23.73 13.15 -8.89
CA TRP A 127 -23.76 14.57 -8.61
C TRP A 127 -24.00 14.80 -7.13
N ASN A 128 -23.47 15.89 -6.63
CA ASN A 128 -23.63 16.27 -5.23
C ASN A 128 -23.61 17.79 -5.15
N THR A 129 -24.56 18.37 -4.40
CA THR A 129 -24.57 19.80 -4.14
C THR A 129 -24.39 20.05 -2.65
N SER A 130 -23.47 20.91 -2.32
CA SER A 130 -23.30 21.44 -0.98
C SER A 130 -23.12 22.96 -1.09
N VAL A 131 -24.16 23.71 -0.85
CA VAL A 131 -24.14 25.18 -0.95
C VAL A 131 -24.59 25.80 0.36
N MET A 132 -24.04 26.95 0.71
CA MET A 132 -24.29 27.64 1.95
C MET A 132 -25.80 27.82 2.21
N GLY A 133 -26.29 27.20 3.31
CA GLY A 133 -27.65 27.32 3.77
C GLY A 133 -28.68 26.45 3.05
N GLN A 134 -28.28 25.63 2.09
CA GLN A 134 -29.16 24.69 1.41
C GLN A 134 -28.92 23.25 1.82
N GLN A 135 -29.96 22.45 1.72
CA GLN A 135 -29.85 21.01 1.97
C GLN A 135 -28.87 20.36 0.99
N ASN A 136 -27.93 19.57 1.51
CA ASN A 136 -27.11 18.70 0.67
C ASN A 136 -28.04 17.78 -0.10
N ASP A 137 -27.96 17.82 -1.41
CA ASP A 137 -28.66 16.90 -2.28
C ASP A 137 -27.65 16.21 -3.19
N GLY A 138 -27.95 15.01 -3.63
CA GLY A 138 -27.05 14.22 -4.46
C GLY A 138 -27.69 12.94 -4.89
N GLY A 139 -26.97 12.18 -5.72
CA GLY A 139 -27.42 10.89 -6.18
C GLY A 139 -26.66 10.45 -7.42
N SER A 140 -27.10 9.35 -7.97
CA SER A 140 -26.62 8.81 -9.24
C SER A 140 -27.79 8.68 -10.19
N PHE A 141 -27.55 8.91 -11.46
CA PHE A 141 -28.54 8.70 -12.52
C PHE A 141 -27.88 8.20 -13.78
N GLY A 142 -28.67 7.67 -14.71
CA GLY A 142 -28.15 7.00 -15.87
C GLY A 142 -27.53 5.66 -15.51
N GLY A 143 -26.40 5.34 -16.07
CA GLY A 143 -25.69 4.09 -15.89
C GLY A 143 -24.90 3.77 -17.15
N ILE A 144 -24.29 2.63 -17.17
CA ILE A 144 -23.61 2.11 -18.37
C ILE A 144 -24.55 1.27 -19.22
N GLU A 145 -24.30 1.24 -20.52
CA GLU A 145 -24.96 0.29 -21.43
C GLU A 145 -24.59 -1.13 -21.02
N PHE A 146 -25.60 -1.94 -20.78
CA PHE A 146 -25.40 -3.26 -20.24
C PHE A 146 -26.57 -4.20 -20.58
N THR A 147 -26.24 -5.36 -21.17
CA THR A 147 -27.25 -6.30 -21.67
C THR A 147 -27.18 -7.68 -21.02
N ASN A 148 -26.17 -7.93 -20.18
CA ASN A 148 -26.04 -9.21 -19.49
C ASN A 148 -26.84 -9.21 -18.18
N ARG A 149 -27.00 -10.41 -17.63
CA ARG A 149 -27.79 -10.65 -16.40
C ARG A 149 -26.89 -11.31 -15.34
N PRO A 150 -26.05 -10.53 -14.63
CA PRO A 150 -25.20 -11.05 -13.57
C PRO A 150 -26.02 -11.54 -12.38
N ASP A 151 -25.58 -12.60 -11.74
CA ASP A 151 -26.25 -13.18 -10.57
C ASP A 151 -25.95 -12.43 -9.28
N ALA A 152 -24.74 -11.85 -9.20
CA ALA A 152 -24.28 -11.14 -8.03
C ALA A 152 -23.20 -10.09 -8.40
N VAL A 153 -22.91 -9.23 -7.47
CA VAL A 153 -21.71 -8.38 -7.49
C VAL A 153 -20.81 -8.81 -6.36
N GLU A 154 -19.59 -9.14 -6.71
CA GLU A 154 -18.51 -9.44 -5.77
C GLU A 154 -17.59 -8.23 -5.64
N PHE A 155 -17.22 -7.86 -4.42
CA PHE A 155 -16.24 -6.81 -4.16
C PHE A 155 -15.58 -7.03 -2.80
N TYR A 156 -14.46 -6.38 -2.60
CA TYR A 156 -13.81 -6.28 -1.30
C TYR A 156 -14.11 -4.92 -0.70
N TYR A 157 -14.32 -4.90 0.61
CA TYR A 157 -14.61 -3.66 1.31
C TYR A 157 -13.94 -3.61 2.68
N GLN A 158 -13.67 -2.39 3.11
CA GLN A 158 -13.36 -2.07 4.50
C GLN A 158 -14.26 -0.91 4.92
N ARG A 159 -15.04 -1.13 5.97
CA ARG A 159 -15.86 -0.08 6.55
C ARG A 159 -15.21 0.47 7.80
N ILE A 160 -14.99 1.78 7.81
CA ILE A 160 -14.37 2.52 8.91
C ILE A 160 -15.36 3.58 9.38
N CYS A 161 -15.64 3.62 10.69
CA CYS A 161 -16.53 4.63 11.24
C CYS A 161 -16.15 4.96 12.69
N PRO A 162 -16.45 6.20 13.14
CA PRO A 162 -16.42 6.55 14.55
C PRO A 162 -17.39 5.66 15.36
N GLU A 163 -17.05 5.37 16.62
CA GLU A 163 -17.89 4.55 17.50
C GLU A 163 -19.33 5.07 17.63
N ALA A 164 -19.51 6.39 17.68
CA ALA A 164 -20.82 7.04 17.77
C ALA A 164 -21.72 6.86 16.53
N SER A 165 -21.19 6.34 15.43
CA SER A 165 -21.92 6.06 14.18
C SER A 165 -21.77 4.63 13.70
N ALA A 166 -21.38 3.71 14.58
CA ALA A 166 -21.14 2.31 14.25
C ALA A 166 -22.41 1.57 13.76
N ASP A 167 -23.58 1.99 14.20
CA ASP A 167 -24.90 1.47 13.81
C ASP A 167 -25.37 1.95 12.43
N ILE A 168 -24.75 3.02 11.89
CA ILE A 168 -25.11 3.58 10.57
C ILE A 168 -24.41 2.77 9.48
N PRO A 169 -25.13 2.05 8.62
CA PRO A 169 -24.49 1.22 7.59
C PRO A 169 -23.87 2.06 6.47
N ALA A 170 -22.87 1.53 5.82
CA ALA A 170 -22.55 1.89 4.44
C ALA A 170 -23.52 1.16 3.49
N THR A 171 -23.65 1.61 2.25
CA THR A 171 -24.63 1.03 1.32
C THR A 171 -24.00 0.67 -0.01
N PHE A 172 -24.35 -0.49 -0.51
CA PHE A 172 -24.17 -0.90 -1.89
C PHE A 172 -25.54 -0.99 -2.56
N VAL A 173 -25.65 -0.41 -3.76
CA VAL A 173 -26.84 -0.48 -4.60
C VAL A 173 -26.48 -0.98 -5.98
N ALA A 174 -27.25 -1.92 -6.49
CA ALA A 174 -27.18 -2.39 -7.86
C ALA A 174 -28.57 -2.36 -8.48
N TYR A 175 -28.71 -1.89 -9.69
CA TYR A 175 -29.97 -1.99 -10.43
C TYR A 175 -29.75 -2.05 -11.94
N LEU A 176 -30.63 -2.84 -12.59
CA LEU A 176 -30.63 -3.06 -14.02
C LEU A 176 -32.02 -2.72 -14.55
N TRP A 177 -32.07 -1.98 -15.65
CA TRP A 177 -33.34 -1.54 -16.22
C TRP A 177 -33.27 -1.36 -17.74
N LYS A 178 -34.43 -1.11 -18.32
CA LYS A 178 -34.58 -0.62 -19.71
C LYS A 178 -35.57 0.51 -19.77
N GLY A 179 -35.63 1.16 -20.93
CA GLY A 179 -36.47 2.31 -21.19
C GLY A 179 -35.94 3.59 -20.54
N GLN A 180 -36.70 4.66 -20.65
CA GLN A 180 -36.34 5.97 -20.11
C GLN A 180 -37.19 6.34 -18.91
N TRP A 181 -36.54 6.94 -17.91
CA TRP A 181 -37.14 7.42 -16.68
C TRP A 181 -36.70 8.85 -16.46
N GLN A 182 -37.62 9.80 -16.63
CA GLN A 182 -37.32 11.20 -16.51
C GLN A 182 -38.18 11.82 -15.39
N GLN A 183 -37.50 12.45 -14.48
CA GLN A 183 -38.17 13.29 -13.48
C GLN A 183 -38.43 14.68 -14.07
N ALA A 184 -39.57 15.29 -13.72
CA ALA A 184 -39.81 16.68 -14.04
C ALA A 184 -38.74 17.58 -13.41
N GLU A 185 -38.52 18.75 -14.01
CA GLU A 185 -37.54 19.71 -13.52
C GLU A 185 -37.60 19.86 -11.98
N VAL A 186 -36.53 19.45 -11.31
CA VAL A 186 -36.35 19.72 -9.87
C VAL A 186 -35.44 20.92 -9.80
N PRO A 187 -35.90 22.05 -9.23
CA PRO A 187 -35.03 23.20 -9.00
C PRO A 187 -33.97 22.80 -7.99
N ILE A 188 -32.76 22.57 -8.46
CA ILE A 188 -31.57 22.55 -7.60
C ILE A 188 -31.17 24.00 -7.46
N ASP A 189 -31.44 24.57 -6.29
CA ASP A 189 -31.03 25.94 -6.02
C ASP A 189 -29.57 25.99 -5.69
N ILE A 190 -28.72 26.09 -6.72
CA ILE A 190 -27.27 26.17 -6.59
C ILE A 190 -26.83 27.62 -6.26
N ALA A 191 -27.78 28.54 -6.14
CA ALA A 191 -27.47 29.95 -6.14
C ALA A 191 -27.21 30.52 -4.75
N VAL A 192 -25.93 30.61 -4.38
CA VAL A 192 -25.53 31.65 -3.41
C VAL A 192 -25.22 32.99 -4.15
N PHE A 193 -24.87 32.94 -5.43
CA PHE A 193 -24.45 34.12 -6.21
C PHE A 193 -24.83 34.07 -7.70
N GLY A 194 -26.01 33.57 -8.04
CA GLY A 194 -26.47 33.49 -9.42
C GLY A 194 -27.87 32.98 -9.56
N ASP A 195 -28.47 33.05 -10.72
CA ASP A 195 -29.82 32.54 -10.97
C ASP A 195 -29.90 31.05 -10.64
N PRO A 196 -30.97 30.58 -9.96
CA PRO A 196 -31.19 29.18 -9.68
C PRO A 196 -31.23 28.41 -11.00
N LYS A 197 -30.32 27.43 -11.15
CA LYS A 197 -30.37 26.56 -12.29
C LYS A 197 -31.32 25.41 -12.02
N LYS A 198 -32.27 25.22 -12.89
CA LYS A 198 -33.17 24.08 -12.88
C LYS A 198 -32.49 22.94 -13.66
N GLU A 199 -32.39 21.78 -13.03
CA GLU A 199 -31.92 20.57 -13.70
C GLU A 199 -33.03 19.56 -13.85
N THR A 200 -33.04 18.91 -15.00
CA THR A 200 -33.89 17.75 -15.27
C THR A 200 -33.11 16.49 -14.96
N MET A 201 -33.54 15.76 -13.92
CA MET A 201 -32.95 14.45 -13.60
C MET A 201 -33.54 13.38 -14.49
N ILE A 202 -32.70 12.68 -15.22
CA ILE A 202 -33.08 11.56 -16.10
C ILE A 202 -32.55 10.26 -15.45
N ASP A 203 -33.38 9.21 -15.47
CA ASP A 203 -33.04 7.88 -14.95
C ASP A 203 -32.51 7.93 -13.50
N ARG A 204 -33.06 8.79 -12.66
CA ARG A 204 -32.65 8.91 -11.27
C ARG A 204 -32.92 7.58 -10.55
N ASP A 205 -31.94 7.12 -9.77
CA ASP A 205 -31.97 5.85 -9.06
C ASP A 205 -33.25 5.61 -8.23
N ARG A 206 -33.66 6.60 -7.41
CA ARG A 206 -34.88 6.52 -6.61
C ARG A 206 -36.13 6.28 -7.48
N ASN A 207 -36.24 6.94 -8.62
CA ASN A 207 -37.38 6.79 -9.51
C ASN A 207 -37.42 5.41 -10.17
N ILE A 208 -36.25 4.92 -10.62
CA ILE A 208 -36.12 3.59 -11.22
C ILE A 208 -36.43 2.51 -10.18
N LEU A 209 -35.92 2.67 -8.96
CA LEU A 209 -36.17 1.75 -7.83
C LEU A 209 -37.57 1.86 -7.22
N GLY A 210 -38.42 2.79 -7.69
CA GLY A 210 -39.78 2.99 -7.16
C GLY A 210 -39.85 3.62 -5.77
N MET A 211 -38.78 4.30 -5.33
CA MET A 211 -38.70 4.96 -4.05
C MET A 211 -39.27 6.37 -4.12
N PRO A 212 -39.78 6.90 -3.00
CA PRO A 212 -40.22 8.31 -2.91
C PRO A 212 -39.06 9.25 -3.21
N THR A 213 -39.32 10.30 -3.98
CA THR A 213 -38.35 11.38 -4.19
C THR A 213 -38.59 12.49 -3.19
N ASP A 214 -37.52 12.99 -2.57
CA ASP A 214 -37.60 13.99 -1.49
C ASP A 214 -38.17 15.34 -1.96
N LYS A 215 -38.12 15.61 -3.27
CA LYS A 215 -38.41 16.91 -3.84
C LYS A 215 -39.63 16.95 -4.76
N GLY A 216 -40.40 15.89 -4.80
CA GLY A 216 -41.71 15.79 -5.47
C GLY A 216 -41.65 16.27 -6.93
N GLY A 217 -41.32 15.54 -7.87
CA GLY A 217 -41.45 15.82 -9.31
C GLY A 217 -42.25 14.70 -9.96
N ALA A 218 -43.03 15.03 -10.99
CA ALA A 218 -43.71 14.01 -11.78
C ALA A 218 -42.63 13.17 -12.52
N VAL A 219 -42.71 11.84 -12.38
CA VAL A 219 -41.88 10.91 -13.15
C VAL A 219 -42.59 10.55 -14.43
N THR A 220 -41.95 10.79 -15.57
CA THR A 220 -42.43 10.27 -16.86
C THR A 220 -41.57 9.04 -17.22
N LYS A 221 -42.22 8.06 -17.83
CA LYS A 221 -41.58 6.80 -18.26
C LYS A 221 -41.93 6.56 -19.70
N SER A 222 -40.99 5.96 -20.46
CA SER A 222 -41.32 5.38 -21.74
C SER A 222 -42.18 4.12 -21.55
N ASP A 223 -42.91 3.73 -22.59
CA ASP A 223 -43.82 2.57 -22.52
C ASP A 223 -43.06 1.24 -22.24
N ASP A 224 -41.77 1.16 -22.58
CA ASP A 224 -40.91 0.01 -22.35
C ASP A 224 -40.11 0.12 -21.02
N ALA A 225 -40.32 1.15 -20.22
CA ALA A 225 -39.61 1.35 -18.97
C ALA A 225 -39.90 0.25 -17.94
N LEU A 226 -38.90 -0.49 -17.57
CA LEU A 226 -38.98 -1.62 -16.66
C LEU A 226 -37.73 -1.70 -15.76
N LEU A 227 -37.93 -1.76 -14.45
CA LEU A 227 -36.91 -2.21 -13.51
C LEU A 227 -36.84 -3.73 -13.59
N ILE A 228 -35.69 -4.23 -14.04
CA ILE A 228 -35.49 -5.67 -14.29
C ILE A 228 -34.91 -6.38 -13.08
N ALA A 229 -33.95 -5.73 -12.42
CA ALA A 229 -33.34 -6.29 -11.24
C ALA A 229 -32.81 -5.17 -10.33
N SER A 230 -32.73 -5.44 -9.04
CA SER A 230 -32.13 -4.51 -8.07
C SER A 230 -31.61 -5.25 -6.85
N SER A 231 -30.70 -4.60 -6.15
CA SER A 231 -30.22 -5.02 -4.83
C SER A 231 -29.81 -3.78 -4.05
N ILE A 232 -30.28 -3.68 -2.80
CA ILE A 232 -29.85 -2.66 -1.85
C ILE A 232 -29.28 -3.40 -0.65
N TYR A 233 -27.99 -3.27 -0.41
CA TYR A 233 -27.31 -3.96 0.65
C TYR A 233 -26.68 -3.01 1.66
N HIS A 234 -27.10 -3.15 2.92
CA HIS A 234 -26.56 -2.37 4.03
C HIS A 234 -25.36 -3.07 4.65
N ILE A 235 -24.18 -2.51 4.44
CA ILE A 235 -22.92 -3.01 4.99
C ILE A 235 -22.80 -2.52 6.43
N LYS A 236 -23.04 -3.42 7.39
CA LYS A 236 -23.07 -3.08 8.83
C LYS A 236 -21.75 -3.37 9.54
N ASP A 237 -21.00 -4.37 9.08
CA ASP A 237 -19.79 -4.82 9.75
C ASP A 237 -18.66 -3.82 9.60
N VAL A 238 -18.07 -3.41 10.73
CA VAL A 238 -16.85 -2.62 10.78
C VAL A 238 -15.67 -3.59 10.80
N ASN A 239 -14.78 -3.47 9.84
CA ASN A 239 -13.68 -4.39 9.64
C ASN A 239 -12.34 -3.66 9.55
N LYS A 240 -11.27 -4.32 9.99
CA LYS A 240 -9.90 -3.75 9.97
C LYS A 240 -9.16 -4.02 8.66
N GLU A 241 -9.62 -4.98 7.89
CA GLU A 241 -9.00 -5.47 6.66
C GLU A 241 -10.04 -5.53 5.56
N LEU A 242 -9.59 -5.50 4.32
CA LEU A 242 -10.46 -5.70 3.16
C LEU A 242 -11.11 -7.08 3.24
N THR A 243 -12.43 -7.07 3.30
CA THR A 243 -13.25 -8.27 3.44
C THR A 243 -14.06 -8.48 2.18
N LYS A 244 -14.05 -9.70 1.68
CA LYS A 244 -14.83 -10.07 0.49
C LYS A 244 -16.32 -10.11 0.80
N LEU A 245 -17.12 -9.50 -0.06
CA LEU A 245 -18.57 -9.55 -0.02
C LEU A 245 -19.11 -9.92 -1.41
N VAL A 246 -20.12 -10.79 -1.40
CA VAL A 246 -20.86 -11.15 -2.61
C VAL A 246 -22.32 -10.81 -2.36
N VAL A 247 -22.85 -9.83 -3.11
CA VAL A 247 -24.22 -9.38 -3.00
C VAL A 247 -25.05 -9.93 -4.15
N PRO A 248 -26.04 -10.80 -3.92
CA PRO A 248 -26.92 -11.27 -4.98
C PRO A 248 -27.73 -10.13 -5.59
N ILE A 249 -28.00 -10.23 -6.87
CA ILE A 249 -28.91 -9.34 -7.59
C ILE A 249 -30.29 -10.01 -7.65
N GLU A 250 -31.30 -9.30 -7.15
CA GLU A 250 -32.70 -9.80 -7.15
C GLU A 250 -33.39 -9.38 -8.45
N TYR A 251 -33.83 -10.37 -9.25
CA TYR A 251 -34.52 -10.17 -10.51
C TYR A 251 -36.02 -10.07 -10.32
N HIS A 252 -36.61 -8.96 -10.75
CA HIS A 252 -38.06 -8.70 -10.73
C HIS A 252 -38.74 -9.20 -12.02
N ASP A 253 -37.96 -9.37 -13.10
CA ASP A 253 -38.40 -9.96 -14.34
C ASP A 253 -37.42 -11.06 -14.76
N SER A 254 -37.94 -12.27 -15.00
CA SER A 254 -37.14 -13.46 -15.30
C SER A 254 -36.58 -13.51 -16.72
N THR A 255 -37.11 -12.69 -17.63
CA THR A 255 -36.87 -12.81 -19.09
C THR A 255 -36.34 -11.52 -19.73
N ALA A 256 -36.69 -10.36 -19.22
CA ALA A 256 -36.31 -9.10 -19.82
C ALA A 256 -34.78 -8.90 -19.84
N ILE A 257 -34.30 -8.42 -20.97
CA ILE A 257 -32.89 -8.06 -21.16
C ILE A 257 -32.71 -6.61 -20.72
N PRO A 258 -31.76 -6.31 -19.83
CA PRO A 258 -31.46 -4.93 -19.46
C PRO A 258 -30.87 -4.14 -20.64
N ALA A 259 -31.01 -2.86 -20.61
CA ALA A 259 -30.33 -1.93 -21.49
C ALA A 259 -29.25 -1.15 -20.76
N LYS A 260 -29.40 -1.02 -19.43
CA LYS A 260 -28.49 -0.28 -18.57
C LYS A 260 -28.31 -0.94 -17.21
N MET A 261 -27.18 -0.65 -16.61
CA MET A 261 -26.84 -1.02 -15.22
C MET A 261 -26.19 0.16 -14.49
N ASN A 262 -26.51 0.29 -13.22
CA ASN A 262 -25.77 1.15 -12.31
C ASN A 262 -25.42 0.40 -11.03
N LEU A 263 -24.23 0.66 -10.52
CA LEU A 263 -23.74 0.24 -9.22
C LEU A 263 -23.40 1.51 -8.45
N VAL A 264 -23.83 1.58 -7.19
CA VAL A 264 -23.51 2.71 -6.32
C VAL A 264 -22.95 2.18 -5.01
N PHE A 265 -21.85 2.76 -4.56
CA PHE A 265 -21.24 2.54 -3.25
C PHE A 265 -21.30 3.84 -2.45
N ALA A 266 -21.72 3.78 -1.19
CA ALA A 266 -21.83 4.93 -0.32
C ALA A 266 -21.33 4.63 1.10
N ALA A 267 -20.68 5.61 1.72
CA ALA A 267 -20.17 5.52 3.09
C ALA A 267 -21.24 5.66 4.19
N ASN A 268 -22.49 5.81 3.82
CA ASN A 268 -23.67 5.94 4.68
C ASN A 268 -24.86 5.22 4.06
N ASP A 269 -26.02 5.25 4.70
CA ASP A 269 -27.25 4.84 4.02
C ASP A 269 -27.51 5.81 2.86
N TYR A 270 -27.38 5.30 1.64
CA TYR A 270 -27.45 6.11 0.43
C TYR A 270 -28.80 6.83 0.25
N PHE A 271 -29.88 6.24 0.78
CA PHE A 271 -31.25 6.77 0.63
C PHE A 271 -31.71 7.60 1.83
N ASP A 272 -30.93 7.66 2.91
CA ASP A 272 -31.27 8.43 4.11
C ASP A 272 -30.17 9.47 4.43
N ALA A 273 -30.43 10.73 4.06
CA ALA A 273 -29.52 11.83 4.31
C ALA A 273 -29.24 12.09 5.81
N THR A 274 -30.10 11.63 6.71
CA THR A 274 -29.88 11.77 8.16
C THR A 274 -28.74 10.92 8.69
N THR A 275 -28.35 9.90 7.94
CA THR A 275 -27.26 8.98 8.26
C THR A 275 -25.86 9.49 7.88
N VAL A 276 -25.78 10.65 7.23
CA VAL A 276 -24.50 11.23 6.79
C VAL A 276 -23.76 11.80 8.00
N LYS A 277 -22.78 11.05 8.52
CA LYS A 277 -21.94 11.45 9.67
C LYS A 277 -20.49 11.57 9.23
N ALA A 278 -19.82 12.61 9.72
CA ALA A 278 -18.42 12.87 9.42
C ALA A 278 -17.52 11.69 9.84
N GLY A 279 -16.59 11.34 8.98
CA GLY A 279 -15.60 10.29 9.24
C GLY A 279 -16.05 8.87 8.92
N ASN A 280 -17.36 8.63 8.64
CA ASN A 280 -17.77 7.34 8.09
C ASN A 280 -17.14 7.17 6.73
N SER A 281 -16.48 6.02 6.52
CA SER A 281 -15.77 5.72 5.30
C SER A 281 -16.01 4.28 4.85
N LEU A 282 -15.98 4.10 3.55
CA LEU A 282 -16.03 2.80 2.89
C LEU A 282 -14.88 2.73 1.88
N VAL A 283 -13.96 1.82 2.10
CA VAL A 283 -12.95 1.45 1.09
C VAL A 283 -13.54 0.32 0.26
N VAL A 284 -13.39 0.41 -1.05
CA VAL A 284 -13.92 -0.58 -2.00
C VAL A 284 -12.81 -0.96 -2.99
N ASP A 285 -12.70 -2.24 -3.26
CA ASP A 285 -11.76 -2.77 -4.24
C ASP A 285 -12.31 -4.00 -4.97
N SER A 286 -11.74 -4.28 -6.13
CA SER A 286 -11.95 -5.51 -6.91
C SER A 286 -13.41 -5.86 -7.16
N VAL A 287 -14.17 -4.87 -7.66
CA VAL A 287 -15.59 -5.04 -8.00
C VAL A 287 -15.74 -5.90 -9.24
N LYS A 288 -16.48 -7.00 -9.14
CA LYS A 288 -16.70 -7.96 -10.22
C LYS A 288 -18.17 -8.34 -10.34
N LEU A 289 -18.60 -8.54 -11.55
CA LEU A 289 -19.88 -9.17 -11.84
C LEU A 289 -19.72 -10.70 -11.82
N VAL A 290 -20.60 -11.37 -11.13
CA VAL A 290 -20.59 -12.84 -10.99
C VAL A 290 -21.72 -13.41 -11.84
N TYR A 291 -21.38 -14.38 -12.65
CA TYR A 291 -22.31 -15.13 -13.48
C TYR A 291 -22.23 -16.60 -13.09
N TYR A 292 -23.30 -17.12 -12.51
CA TYR A 292 -23.32 -18.52 -12.17
C TYR A 292 -23.66 -19.36 -13.42
N HIS A 293 -22.93 -20.41 -13.57
CA HIS A 293 -23.10 -21.36 -14.68
C HIS A 293 -22.95 -22.81 -14.22
N SER A 294 -23.49 -23.10 -13.05
CA SER A 294 -23.47 -24.46 -12.52
C SER A 294 -24.84 -25.12 -12.60
N LEU A 295 -24.82 -26.43 -12.71
CA LEU A 295 -26.01 -27.25 -12.65
C LEU A 295 -26.30 -27.63 -11.20
N ASN A 296 -27.48 -27.29 -10.71
CA ASN A 296 -27.95 -27.75 -9.41
C ASN A 296 -28.43 -29.18 -9.47
N SER A 297 -29.23 -29.54 -10.49
CA SER A 297 -29.71 -30.88 -10.69
C SER A 297 -30.18 -31.09 -12.14
N LEU A 298 -30.23 -32.34 -12.51
CA LEU A 298 -30.87 -32.85 -13.73
C LEU A 298 -32.07 -33.73 -13.32
N THR A 299 -33.24 -33.46 -13.87
CA THR A 299 -34.35 -34.41 -13.83
C THR A 299 -34.30 -35.22 -15.12
N TYR A 300 -34.11 -36.53 -15.02
CA TYR A 300 -34.15 -37.50 -16.12
C TYR A 300 -35.29 -38.48 -15.89
N GLY A 301 -36.30 -38.40 -16.71
CA GLY A 301 -37.58 -39.04 -16.42
C GLY A 301 -38.20 -38.49 -15.14
N ASP A 302 -38.50 -39.36 -14.18
CA ASP A 302 -39.10 -39.00 -12.89
C ASP A 302 -38.07 -38.86 -11.74
N LYS A 303 -36.77 -38.99 -12.02
CA LYS A 303 -35.71 -38.96 -11.02
C LYS A 303 -34.85 -37.73 -11.13
N VAL A 304 -34.45 -37.20 -9.99
CA VAL A 304 -33.55 -36.04 -9.87
C VAL A 304 -32.14 -36.53 -9.54
N TYR A 305 -31.17 -36.05 -10.31
CA TYR A 305 -29.75 -36.34 -10.17
C TYR A 305 -28.99 -35.06 -9.94
N THR A 306 -27.97 -35.09 -9.08
CA THR A 306 -27.11 -33.95 -8.78
C THR A 306 -25.69 -34.24 -9.24
N PRO A 307 -24.96 -33.25 -9.81
CA PRO A 307 -23.55 -33.43 -10.12
C PRO A 307 -22.75 -33.64 -8.83
N ASN A 308 -21.75 -34.51 -8.89
CA ASN A 308 -20.77 -34.67 -7.82
C ASN A 308 -19.70 -33.56 -7.87
N ALA A 309 -18.66 -33.64 -7.03
CA ALA A 309 -17.60 -32.67 -6.96
C ALA A 309 -16.76 -32.56 -8.26
N GLU A 310 -16.67 -33.63 -9.01
CA GLU A 310 -15.95 -33.73 -10.27
C GLU A 310 -16.82 -33.32 -11.48
N GLY A 311 -18.06 -32.89 -11.27
CA GLY A 311 -18.98 -32.48 -12.31
C GLY A 311 -19.63 -33.65 -13.06
N VAL A 312 -19.60 -34.84 -12.46
CA VAL A 312 -20.25 -36.02 -13.03
C VAL A 312 -21.66 -36.18 -12.47
N ILE A 313 -22.61 -36.40 -13.38
CA ILE A 313 -23.99 -36.77 -13.06
C ILE A 313 -24.12 -38.26 -13.28
N ASP A 314 -24.20 -38.99 -12.18
CA ASP A 314 -24.21 -40.44 -12.20
C ASP A 314 -25.61 -40.99 -12.52
N LEU A 315 -25.75 -41.53 -13.72
CA LEU A 315 -26.88 -42.30 -14.17
C LEU A 315 -26.45 -43.75 -14.50
N SER A 316 -25.36 -44.20 -13.86
CA SER A 316 -24.75 -45.51 -14.19
C SER A 316 -25.66 -46.71 -13.99
N GLU A 317 -26.73 -46.54 -13.23
CA GLU A 317 -27.78 -47.56 -13.06
C GLU A 317 -28.88 -47.49 -14.15
N VAL A 318 -28.86 -46.44 -14.98
CA VAL A 318 -29.93 -46.14 -15.93
C VAL A 318 -29.37 -46.21 -17.34
N ALA A 319 -29.95 -47.04 -18.23
CA ALA A 319 -29.60 -47.03 -19.61
C ALA A 319 -30.09 -45.73 -20.27
N PHE A 320 -29.30 -45.16 -21.19
CA PHE A 320 -29.70 -43.98 -21.92
C PHE A 320 -30.88 -44.25 -22.84
N ASP A 321 -31.92 -43.43 -22.77
CA ASP A 321 -33.03 -43.38 -23.74
C ASP A 321 -33.21 -41.95 -24.24
N ALA A 322 -33.06 -41.80 -25.53
CA ALA A 322 -33.18 -40.51 -26.23
C ALA A 322 -34.58 -39.88 -26.14
N ASN A 323 -35.61 -40.62 -25.82
CA ASN A 323 -37.00 -40.17 -25.68
C ASN A 323 -37.31 -39.72 -24.24
N THR A 324 -36.48 -40.06 -23.28
CA THR A 324 -36.68 -39.64 -21.89
C THR A 324 -36.37 -38.14 -21.74
N PRO A 325 -37.32 -37.33 -21.22
CA PRO A 325 -37.10 -35.89 -21.06
C PRO A 325 -35.98 -35.59 -20.08
N MET A 326 -35.12 -34.59 -20.43
CA MET A 326 -34.12 -34.02 -19.53
C MET A 326 -34.54 -32.61 -19.18
N GLN A 327 -34.67 -32.31 -17.86
CA GLN A 327 -34.93 -30.98 -17.38
C GLN A 327 -33.73 -30.54 -16.51
N PHE A 328 -33.13 -29.42 -16.86
CA PHE A 328 -31.93 -28.92 -16.21
C PHE A 328 -32.29 -27.79 -15.26
N HIS A 329 -31.92 -27.93 -14.01
CA HIS A 329 -32.07 -26.91 -12.97
C HIS A 329 -30.72 -26.25 -12.73
N VAL A 330 -30.52 -25.10 -13.38
CA VAL A 330 -29.24 -24.40 -13.35
C VAL A 330 -29.23 -23.32 -12.28
N LYS A 331 -28.05 -23.03 -11.77
CA LYS A 331 -27.76 -21.84 -10.99
C LYS A 331 -27.20 -20.79 -11.95
N GLY A 332 -27.84 -19.66 -11.99
CA GLY A 332 -27.47 -18.54 -12.84
C GLY A 332 -28.68 -17.99 -13.60
N VAL A 333 -28.86 -16.69 -13.50
CA VAL A 333 -29.94 -15.98 -14.19
C VAL A 333 -29.61 -15.90 -15.68
N GLY A 334 -30.41 -16.58 -16.52
CA GLY A 334 -30.18 -16.64 -17.94
C GLY A 334 -29.06 -17.59 -18.38
N ALA A 335 -28.59 -18.44 -17.45
CA ALA A 335 -27.69 -19.52 -17.84
C ALA A 335 -28.40 -20.51 -18.78
N THR A 336 -27.68 -21.02 -19.74
CA THR A 336 -28.20 -21.97 -20.76
C THR A 336 -27.46 -23.29 -20.69
N VAL A 337 -28.10 -24.35 -21.16
CA VAL A 337 -27.50 -25.69 -21.18
C VAL A 337 -27.38 -26.14 -22.63
N GLU A 338 -26.18 -26.52 -23.02
CA GLU A 338 -25.91 -27.19 -24.28
C GLU A 338 -25.58 -28.65 -24.05
N LYS A 339 -26.27 -29.51 -24.76
CA LYS A 339 -26.19 -30.97 -24.62
C LYS A 339 -25.36 -31.55 -25.76
N GLY A 340 -24.32 -32.28 -25.43
CA GLY A 340 -23.54 -33.07 -26.38
C GLY A 340 -24.26 -34.36 -26.85
N THR A 341 -23.58 -35.09 -27.66
CA THR A 341 -24.03 -36.44 -28.10
C THR A 341 -23.49 -37.49 -27.17
N LEU A 342 -24.26 -38.59 -26.96
CA LEU A 342 -23.79 -39.72 -26.16
C LEU A 342 -22.64 -40.42 -26.92
N ASN A 343 -21.52 -40.64 -26.19
CA ASN A 343 -20.47 -41.53 -26.67
C ASN A 343 -20.87 -42.96 -26.44
N ALA A 344 -20.95 -43.74 -27.52
CA ALA A 344 -21.43 -45.12 -27.48
C ALA A 344 -20.47 -46.07 -26.72
N ASP A 345 -19.16 -45.77 -26.73
CA ASP A 345 -18.15 -46.64 -26.10
C ASP A 345 -18.06 -46.42 -24.61
N THR A 346 -18.15 -45.17 -24.16
CA THR A 346 -18.04 -44.82 -22.73
C THR A 346 -19.38 -44.66 -22.03
N GLN A 347 -20.50 -44.66 -22.79
CA GLN A 347 -21.84 -44.34 -22.28
C GLN A 347 -21.92 -43.01 -21.55
N GLU A 348 -21.12 -42.04 -22.00
CA GLU A 348 -21.06 -40.69 -21.41
C GLU A 348 -21.59 -39.63 -22.38
N MET A 349 -22.22 -38.61 -21.79
CA MET A 349 -22.70 -37.42 -22.54
C MET A 349 -22.22 -36.18 -21.82
N THR A 350 -21.68 -35.24 -22.57
CA THR A 350 -21.23 -33.94 -22.04
C THR A 350 -22.40 -32.96 -21.99
N LEU A 351 -22.50 -32.23 -20.92
CA LEU A 351 -23.34 -31.05 -20.76
C LEU A 351 -22.47 -29.83 -20.54
N GLU A 352 -22.76 -28.76 -21.24
CA GLU A 352 -22.10 -27.48 -21.01
C GLU A 352 -23.14 -26.47 -20.50
N VAL A 353 -23.00 -26.04 -19.26
CA VAL A 353 -23.80 -24.96 -18.68
C VAL A 353 -23.07 -23.67 -18.91
N ARG A 354 -23.66 -22.77 -19.67
CA ARG A 354 -23.07 -21.48 -20.09
C ARG A 354 -23.70 -20.34 -19.30
N GLY A 355 -22.88 -19.47 -18.74
CA GLY A 355 -23.34 -18.26 -18.08
C GLY A 355 -23.98 -17.28 -19.06
N ASN A 356 -24.72 -16.32 -18.56
CA ASN A 356 -25.40 -15.33 -19.39
C ASN A 356 -24.42 -14.44 -20.18
N ASP A 357 -23.19 -14.38 -19.79
CA ASP A 357 -22.08 -13.65 -20.41
C ASP A 357 -21.26 -14.49 -21.42
N PHE A 358 -21.57 -15.75 -21.61
CA PHE A 358 -20.79 -16.73 -22.40
C PHE A 358 -20.41 -16.21 -23.80
N ALA A 359 -21.30 -15.45 -24.43
CA ALA A 359 -21.02 -14.89 -25.75
C ALA A 359 -19.83 -13.92 -25.80
N ALA A 360 -19.59 -13.23 -24.71
CA ALA A 360 -18.46 -12.30 -24.54
C ALA A 360 -17.28 -12.97 -23.81
N ASN A 361 -17.56 -14.00 -23.01
CA ASN A 361 -16.58 -14.74 -22.23
C ASN A 361 -16.75 -16.24 -22.39
N PRO A 362 -16.05 -16.87 -23.32
CA PRO A 362 -16.17 -18.32 -23.58
C PRO A 362 -15.78 -19.22 -22.40
N GLU A 363 -15.12 -18.67 -21.39
CA GLU A 363 -14.77 -19.39 -20.16
C GLU A 363 -15.91 -19.41 -19.12
N SER A 364 -16.97 -18.61 -19.33
CA SER A 364 -18.18 -18.61 -18.50
C SER A 364 -19.03 -19.84 -18.74
N LYS A 365 -18.45 -20.99 -18.46
CA LYS A 365 -19.11 -22.28 -18.64
C LYS A 365 -18.60 -23.30 -17.64
N THR A 366 -19.45 -24.26 -17.32
CA THR A 366 -19.10 -25.45 -16.56
C THR A 366 -19.52 -26.67 -17.38
N THR A 367 -18.61 -27.58 -17.56
CA THR A 367 -18.85 -28.82 -18.26
C THR A 367 -19.16 -29.94 -17.26
N TYR A 368 -20.19 -30.66 -17.52
CA TYR A 368 -20.61 -31.83 -16.73
C TYR A 368 -20.61 -33.06 -17.62
N THR A 369 -20.37 -34.21 -17.03
CA THR A 369 -20.47 -35.49 -17.71
C THR A 369 -21.64 -36.26 -17.14
N LEU A 370 -22.61 -36.63 -17.97
CA LEU A 370 -23.65 -37.60 -17.64
C LEU A 370 -23.08 -38.97 -17.93
N ARG A 371 -23.09 -39.82 -16.96
CA ARG A 371 -22.62 -41.20 -17.11
C ARG A 371 -23.79 -42.16 -16.98
N PHE A 372 -24.09 -42.80 -18.10
CA PHE A 372 -25.14 -43.83 -18.15
C PHE A 372 -24.55 -45.21 -17.90
N LYS A 373 -25.41 -46.19 -17.75
CA LYS A 373 -25.02 -47.56 -17.45
C LYS A 373 -24.07 -48.13 -18.51
N ALA A 374 -22.85 -48.44 -18.09
CA ALA A 374 -21.86 -49.14 -18.93
C ALA A 374 -21.43 -50.45 -18.25
N GLU A 375 -21.26 -51.49 -19.07
CA GLU A 375 -20.63 -52.73 -18.65
C GLU A 375 -19.14 -52.70 -19.00
N ALA A 376 -18.29 -52.20 -18.13
CA ALA A 376 -16.85 -52.30 -18.29
C ALA A 376 -16.21 -52.92 -17.03
N PRO A 377 -15.12 -53.71 -17.16
CA PRO A 377 -14.38 -54.20 -16.01
C PRO A 377 -13.80 -53.06 -15.22
N ALA A 378 -13.90 -53.12 -13.90
CA ALA A 378 -13.33 -52.14 -13.01
C ALA A 378 -11.81 -52.07 -13.21
N PRO A 379 -11.23 -50.87 -13.47
CA PRO A 379 -9.78 -50.73 -13.58
C PRO A 379 -9.07 -51.10 -12.25
N ALA A 380 -7.77 -51.36 -12.31
CA ALA A 380 -6.99 -51.65 -11.11
C ALA A 380 -6.95 -50.46 -10.14
N LEU A 381 -7.05 -50.71 -8.81
CA LEU A 381 -6.99 -49.71 -7.78
C LEU A 381 -5.52 -49.40 -7.47
N GLU A 382 -4.89 -48.61 -8.40
CA GLU A 382 -3.46 -48.28 -8.30
C GLU A 382 -3.17 -46.88 -8.81
N LEU A 383 -1.99 -46.32 -8.41
CA LEU A 383 -1.43 -45.12 -9.04
C LEU A 383 -1.01 -45.42 -10.48
N THR A 384 -1.52 -44.65 -11.42
CA THR A 384 -1.10 -44.71 -12.82
C THR A 384 0.08 -43.78 -13.12
N SER A 385 0.22 -42.71 -12.35
CA SER A 385 1.41 -41.87 -12.34
C SER A 385 1.58 -41.18 -10.99
N LEU A 386 2.80 -40.72 -10.71
CA LEU A 386 3.11 -39.94 -9.53
C LEU A 386 4.13 -38.85 -9.88
N THR A 387 3.92 -37.65 -9.41
CA THR A 387 4.96 -36.63 -9.35
C THR A 387 5.28 -36.31 -7.91
N ILE A 388 6.56 -36.06 -7.61
CA ILE A 388 7.04 -35.63 -6.31
C ILE A 388 7.70 -34.27 -6.48
N SER A 389 7.14 -33.25 -5.83
CA SER A 389 7.56 -31.85 -5.97
C SER A 389 7.70 -31.39 -7.44
N GLY A 390 6.75 -31.81 -8.28
CA GLY A 390 6.68 -31.48 -9.70
C GLY A 390 7.57 -32.32 -10.62
N MET A 391 8.32 -33.27 -10.08
CA MET A 391 9.18 -34.20 -10.84
C MET A 391 8.47 -35.56 -11.01
N PRO A 392 8.44 -36.13 -12.23
CA PRO A 392 7.93 -37.50 -12.42
C PRO A 392 8.69 -38.50 -11.54
N PHE A 393 7.96 -39.39 -10.93
CA PHE A 393 8.53 -40.50 -10.17
C PHE A 393 8.57 -41.75 -11.05
N GLU A 394 9.69 -41.89 -11.79
CA GLU A 394 9.89 -42.94 -12.78
C GLU A 394 10.02 -44.37 -12.18
N ALA A 395 10.24 -44.47 -10.87
CA ALA A 395 10.38 -45.75 -10.18
C ALA A 395 9.02 -46.38 -9.73
N LEU A 396 7.90 -45.85 -10.18
CA LEU A 396 6.59 -46.42 -9.88
C LEU A 396 6.42 -47.76 -10.63
N GLU A 397 6.19 -48.79 -9.88
CA GLU A 397 6.07 -50.20 -10.40
C GLU A 397 4.71 -50.78 -9.98
N ALA A 398 4.03 -51.52 -10.90
CA ALA A 398 2.76 -52.17 -10.62
C ALA A 398 2.86 -53.12 -9.44
N GLY A 399 1.95 -53.04 -8.47
CA GLY A 399 1.91 -53.87 -7.29
C GLY A 399 2.91 -53.54 -6.19
N LYS A 400 3.80 -52.58 -6.39
CA LYS A 400 4.74 -52.09 -5.37
C LYS A 400 4.17 -50.88 -4.67
N THR A 401 4.11 -50.93 -3.36
CA THR A 401 3.46 -49.90 -2.55
C THR A 401 4.38 -49.23 -1.50
N ALA A 402 5.66 -49.66 -1.43
CA ALA A 402 6.62 -49.05 -0.52
C ALA A 402 7.89 -48.60 -1.26
N TYR A 403 8.32 -47.38 -1.03
CA TYR A 403 9.45 -46.73 -1.68
C TYR A 403 10.31 -45.97 -0.69
N THR A 404 11.60 -45.91 -0.92
CA THR A 404 12.53 -45.04 -0.18
C THR A 404 13.08 -43.97 -1.11
N LEU A 405 12.84 -42.74 -0.77
CA LEU A 405 13.30 -41.58 -1.53
C LEU A 405 14.74 -41.23 -1.08
N PRO A 406 15.66 -40.97 -2.03
CA PRO A 406 17.06 -40.74 -1.71
C PRO A 406 17.36 -39.28 -1.30
N TYR A 407 16.44 -38.64 -0.65
CA TYR A 407 16.57 -37.30 -0.11
C TYR A 407 15.85 -37.14 1.23
N VAL A 408 16.23 -36.07 1.94
CA VAL A 408 15.73 -35.75 3.29
C VAL A 408 14.30 -35.26 3.22
N TYR A 409 13.50 -35.70 4.16
CA TYR A 409 12.14 -35.20 4.34
C TYR A 409 12.13 -33.70 4.67
N ASN A 410 11.14 -33.02 4.14
CA ASN A 410 10.65 -31.73 4.64
C ASN A 410 9.14 -31.57 4.37
N PRO A 411 8.45 -30.69 5.12
CA PRO A 411 6.99 -30.55 5.03
C PRO A 411 6.48 -29.95 3.71
N GLY A 412 7.35 -29.36 2.90
CA GLY A 412 7.01 -28.79 1.61
C GLY A 412 6.98 -29.77 0.44
N ILE A 413 7.25 -31.06 0.67
CA ILE A 413 7.20 -32.07 -0.37
C ILE A 413 5.77 -32.32 -0.82
N VAL A 414 5.54 -32.21 -2.13
CA VAL A 414 4.21 -32.36 -2.74
C VAL A 414 4.15 -33.67 -3.50
N PHE A 415 3.19 -34.53 -3.15
CA PHE A 415 2.86 -35.73 -3.89
C PHE A 415 1.60 -35.48 -4.72
N LYS A 416 1.69 -35.67 -6.01
CA LYS A 416 0.53 -35.55 -6.91
C LYS A 416 0.44 -36.81 -7.77
N GLY A 417 -0.49 -37.68 -7.42
CA GLY A 417 -0.73 -38.91 -8.14
C GLY A 417 -1.93 -38.80 -9.09
N THR A 418 -1.95 -39.67 -10.09
CA THR A 418 -3.12 -39.97 -10.87
C THR A 418 -3.47 -41.45 -10.74
N THR A 419 -4.72 -41.79 -10.94
CA THR A 419 -5.20 -43.13 -10.84
C THR A 419 -6.15 -43.45 -12.00
N ASN A 420 -6.62 -44.66 -12.05
CA ASN A 420 -7.62 -45.07 -13.03
C ASN A 420 -8.97 -44.37 -12.74
N GLU A 421 -9.76 -44.24 -13.79
CA GLU A 421 -11.06 -43.60 -13.74
C GLU A 421 -12.01 -44.31 -12.73
N GLY A 422 -12.75 -43.48 -12.00
CA GLY A 422 -13.65 -43.98 -10.92
C GLY A 422 -13.01 -44.02 -9.55
N TYR A 423 -11.70 -43.83 -9.44
CA TYR A 423 -10.96 -43.79 -8.21
C TYR A 423 -10.46 -42.39 -7.89
N THR A 424 -10.11 -42.14 -6.64
CA THR A 424 -9.55 -40.84 -6.21
C THR A 424 -8.20 -41.07 -5.55
N VAL A 425 -7.31 -40.09 -5.69
CA VAL A 425 -6.03 -40.05 -4.95
C VAL A 425 -6.21 -39.09 -3.78
N SER A 426 -5.93 -39.57 -2.55
CA SER A 426 -5.95 -38.69 -1.38
C SER A 426 -4.72 -37.76 -1.38
N GLU A 427 -4.84 -36.65 -0.64
CA GLU A 427 -3.66 -35.89 -0.25
C GLU A 427 -2.71 -36.77 0.56
N SER A 428 -1.40 -36.59 0.41
CA SER A 428 -0.43 -37.37 1.16
C SER A 428 -0.47 -36.99 2.66
N VAL A 429 -0.38 -37.99 3.52
CA VAL A 429 -0.35 -37.80 4.98
C VAL A 429 1.04 -38.12 5.48
N PHE A 430 1.65 -37.22 6.23
CA PHE A 430 2.92 -37.43 6.87
C PHE A 430 2.80 -37.99 8.30
N ASP A 431 3.52 -39.06 8.56
CA ASP A 431 3.73 -39.60 9.90
C ASP A 431 5.07 -39.15 10.45
N ASN A 432 5.06 -38.20 11.37
CA ASN A 432 6.24 -37.64 12.01
C ASN A 432 7.09 -38.65 12.76
N LYS A 433 6.46 -39.70 13.33
CA LYS A 433 7.15 -40.72 14.09
C LYS A 433 7.83 -41.76 13.19
N ALA A 434 7.13 -42.18 12.16
CA ALA A 434 7.66 -43.12 11.17
C ALA A 434 8.52 -42.42 10.10
N LYS A 435 8.47 -41.10 9.98
CA LYS A 435 9.06 -40.30 8.91
C LYS A 435 8.68 -40.82 7.53
N THR A 436 7.37 -40.99 7.31
CA THR A 436 6.82 -41.50 6.05
C THR A 436 5.68 -40.63 5.55
N HIS A 437 5.56 -40.52 4.24
CA HIS A 437 4.37 -40.02 3.56
C HIS A 437 3.53 -41.16 3.01
N THR A 438 2.22 -41.11 3.17
CA THR A 438 1.31 -42.09 2.61
C THR A 438 0.38 -41.39 1.60
N VAL A 439 0.32 -41.96 0.41
CA VAL A 439 -0.63 -41.55 -0.65
C VAL A 439 -1.59 -42.71 -0.85
N ASN A 440 -2.89 -42.44 -0.73
CA ASN A 440 -3.92 -43.46 -0.88
C ASN A 440 -4.64 -43.30 -2.20
N VAL A 441 -4.85 -44.45 -2.87
CA VAL A 441 -5.81 -44.54 -3.99
C VAL A 441 -7.07 -45.20 -3.41
N VAL A 442 -8.19 -44.51 -3.53
CA VAL A 442 -9.46 -44.89 -2.89
C VAL A 442 -10.50 -45.18 -3.96
N ASP A 443 -11.17 -46.34 -3.83
CA ASP A 443 -12.42 -46.63 -4.52
C ASP A 443 -13.60 -46.11 -3.66
N PRO A 444 -14.22 -44.97 -4.01
CA PRO A 444 -15.28 -44.37 -3.20
C PRO A 444 -16.57 -45.23 -3.20
N ALA A 445 -16.74 -46.08 -4.20
CA ALA A 445 -17.93 -46.95 -4.31
C ALA A 445 -17.86 -48.16 -3.37
N LYS A 446 -16.65 -48.68 -3.15
CA LYS A 446 -16.43 -49.86 -2.30
C LYS A 446 -15.77 -49.59 -0.99
N ASN A 447 -15.27 -48.35 -0.81
CA ASN A 447 -14.44 -47.97 0.33
C ASN A 447 -13.13 -48.77 0.47
N ASP A 448 -12.64 -49.31 -0.66
CA ASP A 448 -11.35 -49.98 -0.73
C ASP A 448 -10.22 -48.99 -0.91
N THR A 449 -9.04 -49.26 -0.35
CA THR A 449 -7.88 -48.34 -0.39
C THR A 449 -6.59 -49.08 -0.66
N THR A 450 -5.81 -48.62 -1.60
CA THR A 450 -4.40 -48.99 -1.79
C THR A 450 -3.50 -47.88 -1.30
N SER A 451 -2.66 -48.17 -0.29
CA SER A 451 -1.77 -47.19 0.36
C SER A 451 -0.34 -47.30 -0.15
N TYR A 452 0.22 -46.22 -0.68
CA TYR A 452 1.61 -46.08 -1.11
C TYR A 452 2.40 -45.35 -0.03
N VAL A 453 3.42 -46.03 0.52
CA VAL A 453 4.24 -45.47 1.62
C VAL A 453 5.62 -45.08 1.11
N PHE A 454 5.99 -43.83 1.34
CA PHE A 454 7.28 -43.26 0.96
C PHE A 454 8.09 -42.93 2.23
N SER A 455 9.25 -43.52 2.39
CA SER A 455 10.24 -43.20 3.41
C SER A 455 11.34 -42.33 2.84
N PHE A 456 12.18 -41.73 3.68
CA PHE A 456 13.23 -40.77 3.30
C PHE A 456 14.56 -41.20 3.87
N THR A 457 15.64 -40.75 3.25
CA THR A 457 17.00 -40.92 3.74
C THR A 457 17.41 -39.77 4.65
N ASP A 458 18.37 -40.01 5.53
CA ASP A 458 18.97 -38.96 6.35
C ASP A 458 19.91 -38.05 5.51
N ALA A 459 20.17 -36.85 6.05
CA ALA A 459 21.12 -35.92 5.48
C ALA A 459 22.55 -36.47 5.50
N VAL A 460 23.34 -36.10 4.50
CA VAL A 460 24.79 -36.40 4.47
C VAL A 460 25.61 -35.14 4.77
N GLU A 461 26.76 -35.32 5.40
CA GLU A 461 27.68 -34.22 5.64
C GLU A 461 28.30 -33.73 4.32
N ASP A 462 28.25 -32.40 4.12
CA ASP A 462 28.82 -31.75 2.93
C ASP A 462 29.15 -30.28 3.23
N ALA A 463 30.19 -29.76 2.58
CA ALA A 463 30.61 -28.36 2.74
C ALA A 463 29.49 -27.36 2.35
N ALA A 464 28.58 -27.73 1.45
CA ALA A 464 27.46 -26.89 1.04
C ALA A 464 26.31 -26.90 2.07
N ALA A 465 26.23 -27.87 2.99
CA ALA A 465 25.18 -27.90 4.01
C ALA A 465 25.41 -26.79 5.06
N GLY A 466 24.31 -26.24 5.57
CA GLY A 466 24.33 -25.22 6.63
C GLY A 466 23.43 -24.04 6.30
N ASN A 467 23.51 -23.03 7.16
CA ASN A 467 22.72 -21.80 7.03
C ASN A 467 23.49 -20.73 6.25
N TYR A 468 22.84 -20.15 5.27
CA TYR A 468 23.32 -19.06 4.44
C TYR A 468 22.55 -17.80 4.78
N GLU A 469 23.22 -16.86 5.45
CA GLU A 469 22.60 -15.59 5.87
C GLU A 469 22.56 -14.58 4.72
N GLY A 470 21.48 -13.85 4.62
CA GLY A 470 21.32 -12.81 3.61
C GLY A 470 20.04 -12.01 3.81
N SER A 471 19.58 -11.39 2.75
CA SER A 471 18.29 -10.66 2.75
C SER A 471 17.48 -11.02 1.52
N LEU A 472 16.16 -10.96 1.66
CA LEU A 472 15.20 -11.17 0.59
C LEU A 472 14.68 -9.84 0.07
N SER A 473 14.50 -9.76 -1.25
CA SER A 473 13.66 -8.79 -1.95
C SER A 473 12.59 -9.53 -2.73
N VAL A 474 11.34 -9.19 -2.51
CA VAL A 474 10.21 -9.80 -3.23
C VAL A 474 9.65 -8.78 -4.19
N VAL A 475 9.53 -9.14 -5.46
CA VAL A 475 8.93 -8.32 -6.50
C VAL A 475 7.59 -8.93 -6.90
N LEU A 476 6.53 -8.20 -6.66
CA LEU A 476 5.19 -8.57 -7.08
C LEU A 476 4.86 -7.83 -8.37
N THR A 477 4.55 -8.56 -9.43
CA THR A 477 4.11 -7.99 -10.70
C THR A 477 2.60 -8.12 -10.80
N ALA A 478 1.89 -7.01 -10.80
CA ALA A 478 0.44 -6.94 -10.94
C ALA A 478 -0.01 -7.24 -12.39
N GLN A 479 -1.32 -7.38 -12.60
CA GLN A 479 -1.89 -7.73 -13.91
C GLN A 479 -1.64 -6.67 -14.98
N ASP A 480 -1.49 -5.42 -14.60
CA ASP A 480 -1.16 -4.28 -15.47
C ASP A 480 0.33 -4.14 -15.79
N ASN A 481 1.18 -5.09 -15.36
CA ASN A 481 2.64 -5.11 -15.41
C ASN A 481 3.31 -4.13 -14.43
N ASN A 482 2.59 -3.56 -13.49
CA ASN A 482 3.22 -2.81 -12.43
C ASN A 482 3.99 -3.77 -11.51
N SER A 483 5.28 -3.50 -11.31
CA SER A 483 6.18 -4.32 -10.52
C SER A 483 6.80 -3.48 -9.42
N VAL A 484 6.51 -3.83 -8.17
CA VAL A 484 7.08 -3.14 -7.02
C VAL A 484 7.81 -4.12 -6.13
N PRO A 485 9.12 -3.91 -5.90
CA PRO A 485 9.87 -4.69 -4.96
C PRO A 485 9.55 -4.28 -3.51
N THR A 486 9.57 -5.26 -2.61
CA THR A 486 9.47 -5.02 -1.18
C THR A 486 10.78 -4.48 -0.61
N ALA A 487 10.74 -3.86 0.57
CA ALA A 487 11.94 -3.58 1.33
C ALA A 487 12.68 -4.88 1.66
N LEU A 488 14.02 -4.81 1.73
CA LEU A 488 14.84 -5.95 2.12
C LEU A 488 14.48 -6.41 3.53
N SER A 489 14.37 -7.71 3.70
CA SER A 489 14.21 -8.36 5.01
C SER A 489 15.25 -9.47 5.17
N ASN A 490 15.87 -9.57 6.35
CA ASN A 490 16.84 -10.62 6.60
C ASN A 490 16.17 -11.99 6.59
N ALA A 491 16.84 -12.95 6.00
CA ALA A 491 16.42 -14.33 5.96
C ALA A 491 17.62 -15.27 5.91
N ASN A 492 17.39 -16.52 6.22
CA ASN A 492 18.36 -17.58 6.11
C ASN A 492 17.87 -18.61 5.09
N ILE A 493 18.76 -18.99 4.18
CA ILE A 493 18.54 -20.19 3.39
C ILE A 493 19.29 -21.33 4.08
N ARG A 494 18.55 -22.31 4.57
CA ARG A 494 19.13 -23.53 5.13
C ARG A 494 19.26 -24.59 4.05
N ILE A 495 20.46 -25.10 3.86
CA ILE A 495 20.77 -26.11 2.86
C ILE A 495 21.08 -27.42 3.54
N THR A 496 20.41 -28.48 3.09
CA THR A 496 20.61 -29.85 3.52
C THR A 496 21.09 -30.68 2.33
N LYS A 497 22.15 -31.47 2.49
CA LYS A 497 22.69 -32.36 1.44
C LYS A 497 21.97 -33.70 1.49
N ASN A 498 21.52 -34.16 0.33
CA ASN A 498 20.82 -35.41 0.15
C ASN A 498 21.77 -36.55 -0.24
N ALA A 499 21.40 -37.81 0.08
CA ALA A 499 22.17 -38.99 -0.25
C ALA A 499 22.39 -39.21 -1.77
N ASN A 500 21.46 -38.71 -2.60
CA ASN A 500 21.57 -38.77 -4.07
C ASN A 500 22.46 -37.65 -4.67
N GLY A 501 23.11 -36.85 -3.83
CA GLY A 501 23.97 -35.76 -4.28
C GLY A 501 23.25 -34.44 -4.57
N THR A 502 21.91 -34.38 -4.53
CA THR A 502 21.13 -33.16 -4.60
C THR A 502 21.11 -32.43 -3.26
N ILE A 503 20.40 -31.31 -3.19
CA ILE A 503 20.19 -30.56 -1.95
C ILE A 503 18.70 -30.27 -1.73
N ASN A 504 18.33 -30.02 -0.49
CA ASN A 504 17.09 -29.33 -0.14
C ASN A 504 17.43 -27.92 0.34
N LEU A 505 16.59 -26.95 -0.04
CA LEU A 505 16.63 -25.58 0.48
C LEU A 505 15.42 -25.35 1.36
N ALA A 506 15.62 -24.62 2.46
CA ALA A 506 14.56 -24.15 3.30
C ALA A 506 14.73 -22.64 3.58
N ILE A 507 13.66 -21.91 3.58
CA ILE A 507 13.55 -20.53 4.10
C ILE A 507 12.49 -20.58 5.18
N ASP A 508 12.94 -20.47 6.42
CA ASP A 508 12.05 -20.52 7.58
C ASP A 508 11.41 -19.12 7.78
N ASP A 509 10.16 -19.07 8.21
CA ASP A 509 9.41 -17.83 8.50
C ASP A 509 9.42 -16.83 7.33
N PHE A 510 9.28 -17.34 6.11
CA PHE A 510 9.24 -16.45 4.93
C PHE A 510 8.15 -15.40 5.08
N ALA A 511 8.58 -14.15 5.01
CA ALA A 511 7.70 -13.00 5.18
C ALA A 511 8.03 -11.90 4.17
N PHE A 512 7.03 -11.16 3.76
CA PHE A 512 7.21 -9.93 2.99
C PHE A 512 6.14 -8.89 3.35
N GLY A 513 6.51 -7.63 3.30
CA GLY A 513 5.59 -6.54 3.62
C GLY A 513 4.99 -6.66 5.04
N GLY A 514 5.71 -7.27 5.99
CA GLY A 514 5.25 -7.50 7.36
C GLY A 514 4.28 -8.67 7.53
N MET A 515 3.96 -9.41 6.45
CA MET A 515 3.12 -10.62 6.53
C MET A 515 4.00 -11.87 6.53
N VAL A 516 3.82 -12.72 7.52
CA VAL A 516 4.41 -14.06 7.53
C VAL A 516 3.58 -14.95 6.61
N VAL A 517 4.21 -15.53 5.61
CA VAL A 517 3.56 -16.39 4.61
C VAL A 517 3.67 -17.87 4.98
N GLY A 518 4.76 -18.26 5.59
CA GLY A 518 5.03 -19.64 6.04
C GLY A 518 6.42 -20.11 5.64
N ASP A 519 6.74 -21.36 5.91
CA ASP A 519 8.01 -21.95 5.53
C ASP A 519 8.00 -22.36 4.07
N ILE A 520 9.11 -22.10 3.39
CA ILE A 520 9.37 -22.52 2.01
C ILE A 520 10.38 -23.66 2.04
N PHE A 521 10.03 -24.79 1.41
CA PHE A 521 10.91 -25.92 1.24
C PHE A 521 10.99 -26.31 -0.23
N VAL A 522 12.20 -26.33 -0.79
CA VAL A 522 12.45 -26.80 -2.16
C VAL A 522 13.32 -28.04 -2.11
N SER A 523 12.74 -29.16 -2.51
CA SER A 523 13.36 -30.48 -2.36
C SER A 523 14.09 -30.97 -3.60
N ASN A 524 15.11 -31.78 -3.39
CA ASN A 524 15.75 -32.59 -4.44
C ASN A 524 16.29 -31.73 -5.62
N VAL A 525 16.97 -30.62 -5.29
CA VAL A 525 17.51 -29.68 -6.28
C VAL A 525 18.92 -30.09 -6.71
N PRO A 526 19.21 -30.27 -8.00
CA PRO A 526 20.56 -30.54 -8.49
C PRO A 526 21.49 -29.36 -8.18
N MET A 527 22.67 -29.66 -7.69
CA MET A 527 23.73 -28.68 -7.45
C MET A 527 25.07 -29.22 -7.97
N LYS A 528 25.81 -28.39 -8.67
CA LYS A 528 27.16 -28.71 -9.16
C LYS A 528 28.12 -27.55 -8.84
N ASP A 529 29.23 -27.84 -8.19
CA ASP A 529 30.29 -26.88 -7.86
C ASP A 529 29.77 -25.61 -7.14
N GLY A 530 28.82 -25.80 -6.18
CA GLY A 530 28.14 -24.69 -5.46
C GLY A 530 27.07 -23.97 -6.26
N LYS A 531 26.85 -24.34 -7.52
CA LYS A 531 25.89 -23.66 -8.39
C LYS A 531 24.63 -24.49 -8.60
N ILE A 532 23.49 -23.83 -8.50
CA ILE A 532 22.16 -24.33 -8.84
C ILE A 532 21.74 -23.64 -10.12
N GLU A 533 21.73 -24.38 -11.22
CA GLU A 533 21.13 -23.89 -12.46
C GLU A 533 19.62 -23.80 -12.33
N LYS A 534 18.97 -22.94 -13.14
CA LYS A 534 17.55 -22.72 -13.09
C LYS A 534 16.78 -24.04 -13.11
N THR A 535 16.20 -24.37 -11.96
CA THR A 535 15.58 -25.68 -11.69
C THR A 535 14.14 -25.48 -11.27
N ARG A 536 13.21 -26.15 -11.94
CA ARG A 536 11.80 -26.12 -11.61
C ARG A 536 11.44 -27.18 -10.58
N ARG A 537 10.61 -26.80 -9.58
CA ARG A 537 10.03 -27.67 -8.58
C ARG A 537 8.59 -27.23 -8.27
N THR A 538 7.81 -28.13 -7.70
CA THR A 538 6.52 -27.77 -7.06
C THR A 538 6.71 -27.89 -5.56
N ILE A 539 6.36 -26.82 -4.85
CA ILE A 539 6.47 -26.75 -3.39
C ILE A 539 5.10 -26.58 -2.75
N LEU A 540 5.00 -26.93 -1.48
CA LEU A 540 3.89 -26.55 -0.62
C LEU A 540 4.45 -25.59 0.42
N MET A 541 3.90 -24.39 0.47
CA MET A 541 4.15 -23.48 1.58
C MET A 541 3.37 -24.00 2.79
N THR A 542 4.06 -24.22 3.89
CA THR A 542 3.47 -24.90 5.04
C THR A 542 3.36 -23.97 6.24
N ASP A 543 2.29 -24.19 7.04
CA ASP A 543 2.09 -23.58 8.36
C ASP A 543 2.77 -24.37 9.48
N PHE A 544 3.57 -25.37 9.12
CA PHE A 544 4.22 -26.24 10.09
C PHE A 544 5.73 -26.24 9.85
N ASP A 545 6.50 -26.22 10.95
CA ASP A 545 7.94 -26.40 10.90
C ASP A 545 8.31 -27.88 10.61
N GLU A 546 9.61 -28.17 10.47
CA GLU A 546 10.09 -29.54 10.23
C GLU A 546 9.81 -30.52 11.39
N ALA A 547 9.59 -30.02 12.59
CA ALA A 547 9.21 -30.81 13.75
C ALA A 547 7.70 -31.07 13.82
N GLY A 548 6.92 -30.48 12.92
CA GLY A 548 5.47 -30.57 12.86
C GLY A 548 4.75 -29.66 13.83
N ASN A 549 5.42 -28.65 14.38
CA ASN A 549 4.77 -27.62 15.19
C ASN A 549 4.12 -26.59 14.26
N LYS A 550 2.91 -26.16 14.62
CA LYS A 550 2.22 -25.12 13.85
C LYS A 550 2.87 -23.76 14.12
N LEU A 551 3.15 -23.01 13.05
CA LEU A 551 3.57 -21.63 13.12
C LEU A 551 2.46 -20.75 13.71
N ASP A 552 2.82 -19.70 14.45
CA ASP A 552 1.85 -18.86 15.16
C ASP A 552 0.87 -18.18 14.22
N TRP A 553 1.32 -17.77 13.06
CA TRP A 553 0.51 -17.23 11.99
C TRP A 553 1.21 -17.40 10.64
N SER A 554 0.50 -17.90 9.65
CA SER A 554 1.00 -18.02 8.29
C SER A 554 -0.17 -18.04 7.28
N MET A 555 0.16 -17.81 6.02
CA MET A 555 -0.78 -17.89 4.90
C MET A 555 -0.54 -19.12 4.01
N GLY A 556 0.35 -20.01 4.41
CA GLY A 556 0.76 -21.18 3.60
C GLY A 556 -0.43 -22.03 3.16
N TRP A 557 -1.41 -22.25 4.06
CA TRP A 557 -2.62 -23.01 3.80
C TRP A 557 -3.49 -22.44 2.65
N MET A 558 -3.37 -21.13 2.36
CA MET A 558 -4.11 -20.46 1.27
C MET A 558 -3.44 -20.65 -0.10
N MET A 559 -2.12 -20.85 -0.10
CA MET A 559 -1.34 -20.84 -1.33
C MET A 559 -1.39 -22.16 -2.08
N GLY A 560 -1.60 -23.27 -1.37
CA GLY A 560 -1.58 -24.61 -1.95
C GLY A 560 -0.23 -24.97 -2.56
N ALA A 561 -0.24 -25.85 -3.53
CA ALA A 561 0.97 -26.27 -4.25
C ALA A 561 1.37 -25.21 -5.29
N LEU A 562 2.63 -24.74 -5.23
CA LEU A 562 3.18 -23.70 -6.08
C LEU A 562 4.31 -24.23 -6.96
N PRO A 563 4.25 -24.07 -8.27
CA PRO A 563 5.40 -24.29 -9.12
C PRO A 563 6.37 -23.12 -9.00
N VAL A 564 7.64 -23.44 -8.74
CA VAL A 564 8.73 -22.48 -8.59
C VAL A 564 9.90 -22.84 -9.48
N GLU A 565 10.66 -21.84 -9.91
CA GLU A 565 11.95 -21.99 -10.55
C GLU A 565 13.00 -21.37 -9.64
N VAL A 566 14.01 -22.14 -9.26
CA VAL A 566 15.07 -21.70 -8.36
C VAL A 566 16.43 -21.74 -9.05
N SER A 567 17.27 -20.75 -8.76
CA SER A 567 18.70 -20.74 -9.12
C SER A 567 19.49 -20.13 -7.97
N ALA A 568 20.75 -20.55 -7.79
CA ALA A 568 21.60 -19.98 -6.75
C ALA A 568 23.08 -20.17 -7.07
N ASP A 569 23.91 -19.30 -6.48
CA ASP A 569 25.36 -19.40 -6.45
C ASP A 569 25.83 -19.34 -4.98
N LEU A 570 26.36 -20.45 -4.50
CA LEU A 570 26.66 -20.66 -3.09
C LEU A 570 28.16 -20.46 -2.81
N ASN A 571 28.49 -19.47 -2.00
CA ASN A 571 29.79 -19.41 -1.36
C ASN A 571 29.80 -20.31 -0.11
N THR A 572 30.27 -21.52 -0.26
CA THR A 572 30.32 -22.54 0.81
C THR A 572 31.26 -22.20 1.94
N THR A 573 32.26 -21.34 1.69
CA THR A 573 33.27 -20.92 2.67
C THR A 573 32.66 -19.89 3.63
N ASP A 574 32.05 -18.84 3.10
CA ASP A 574 31.54 -17.73 3.87
C ASP A 574 30.07 -17.92 4.29
N LYS A 575 29.46 -19.03 3.83
CA LYS A 575 28.01 -19.28 4.03
C LYS A 575 27.15 -18.10 3.57
N ARG A 576 27.43 -17.59 2.39
CA ARG A 576 26.69 -16.54 1.69
C ARG A 576 26.22 -17.05 0.34
N THR A 577 25.07 -16.58 -0.11
CA THR A 577 24.54 -16.98 -1.41
C THR A 577 23.80 -15.84 -2.09
N SER A 578 23.85 -15.85 -3.42
CA SER A 578 22.86 -15.18 -4.25
C SER A 578 21.91 -16.23 -4.78
N ALA A 579 20.62 -16.04 -4.60
CA ALA A 579 19.62 -16.97 -5.11
C ALA A 579 18.42 -16.20 -5.69
N SER A 580 17.73 -16.86 -6.61
CA SER A 580 16.54 -16.32 -7.25
C SER A 580 15.46 -17.41 -7.29
N ILE A 581 14.24 -17.03 -6.93
CA ILE A 581 13.07 -17.90 -6.96
C ILE A 581 11.97 -17.20 -7.73
N ASP A 582 11.55 -17.78 -8.83
CA ASP A 582 10.37 -17.36 -9.60
C ASP A 582 9.19 -18.25 -9.21
N ILE A 583 8.11 -17.66 -8.69
CA ILE A 583 6.85 -18.37 -8.47
C ILE A 583 6.02 -18.24 -9.74
N ILE A 584 5.65 -19.38 -10.32
CA ILE A 584 4.89 -19.45 -11.59
C ILE A 584 3.41 -19.27 -11.27
N THR A 585 2.99 -18.02 -11.15
CA THR A 585 1.64 -17.64 -10.73
C THR A 585 0.57 -18.15 -11.70
N ALA A 586 0.87 -18.23 -13.00
CA ALA A 586 -0.07 -18.68 -14.02
C ALA A 586 -0.63 -20.10 -13.79
N GLU A 587 0.04 -20.92 -13.02
CA GLU A 587 -0.37 -22.29 -12.71
C GLU A 587 -1.10 -22.43 -11.35
N ASN A 588 -1.25 -21.33 -10.63
CA ASN A 588 -2.04 -21.26 -9.41
C ASN A 588 -3.22 -20.30 -9.62
N PRO A 589 -4.49 -20.79 -9.66
CA PRO A 589 -5.64 -19.96 -10.01
C PRO A 589 -5.82 -18.73 -9.13
N MET A 590 -5.49 -18.81 -7.85
CA MET A 590 -5.60 -17.69 -6.93
C MET A 590 -4.53 -16.64 -7.21
N LEU A 591 -3.27 -17.06 -7.34
CA LEU A 591 -2.18 -16.14 -7.62
C LEU A 591 -2.26 -15.52 -9.01
N ALA A 592 -2.71 -16.30 -10.00
CA ALA A 592 -2.89 -15.83 -11.37
C ALA A 592 -3.88 -14.68 -11.52
N MET A 593 -4.81 -14.54 -10.60
CA MET A 593 -5.73 -13.39 -10.59
C MET A 593 -5.13 -12.14 -9.98
N MET A 594 -4.26 -12.33 -8.99
CA MET A 594 -3.69 -11.21 -8.24
C MET A 594 -2.41 -10.71 -8.89
N PHE A 595 -1.55 -11.65 -9.34
CA PHE A 595 -0.20 -11.35 -9.80
C PHE A 595 0.10 -12.03 -11.13
N LYS A 596 0.77 -11.30 -12.00
CA LYS A 596 1.35 -11.83 -13.23
C LYS A 596 2.65 -12.61 -12.97
N GLY A 597 3.35 -12.26 -11.91
CA GLY A 597 4.57 -12.91 -11.47
C GLY A 597 4.96 -12.52 -10.05
N ILE A 598 5.61 -13.43 -9.37
CA ILE A 598 6.26 -13.18 -8.07
C ILE A 598 7.70 -13.66 -8.20
N HIS A 599 8.62 -12.73 -8.02
CA HIS A 599 10.05 -12.98 -8.09
C HIS A 599 10.70 -12.66 -6.74
N VAL A 600 11.53 -13.56 -6.26
CA VAL A 600 12.24 -13.43 -4.99
C VAL A 600 13.72 -13.48 -5.27
N ASP A 601 14.43 -12.42 -4.96
CA ASP A 601 15.89 -12.39 -4.92
C ASP A 601 16.38 -12.54 -3.48
N PHE A 602 17.38 -13.37 -3.28
CA PHE A 602 18.14 -13.48 -2.05
C PHE A 602 19.56 -12.96 -2.30
N VAL A 603 19.97 -11.98 -1.51
CA VAL A 603 21.26 -11.31 -1.67
C VAL A 603 22.23 -11.68 -0.54
N PRO A 604 23.57 -11.75 -0.82
CA PRO A 604 24.58 -12.26 0.10
C PRO A 604 24.98 -11.24 1.19
N PHE A 605 24.07 -10.42 1.63
CA PHE A 605 24.27 -9.50 2.72
C PHE A 605 23.02 -9.37 3.59
N THR A 606 23.22 -9.09 4.87
CA THR A 606 22.14 -8.81 5.82
C THR A 606 22.00 -7.30 6.01
N VAL A 607 20.80 -6.88 6.33
CA VAL A 607 20.45 -5.48 6.57
C VAL A 607 19.97 -5.27 8.00
N SER A 608 20.18 -4.07 8.52
CA SER A 608 19.61 -3.65 9.79
C SER A 608 19.35 -2.14 9.77
N GLY A 609 18.35 -1.70 10.50
CA GLY A 609 17.95 -0.30 10.57
C GLY A 609 16.55 -0.16 11.13
N GLU A 610 16.10 1.06 11.26
CA GLU A 610 14.74 1.37 11.66
C GLU A 610 13.84 1.35 10.41
N MET A 611 12.87 0.43 10.39
CA MET A 611 11.91 0.36 9.31
C MET A 611 10.79 1.37 9.55
N LYS A 612 10.50 2.17 8.54
CA LYS A 612 9.42 3.16 8.51
C LYS A 612 8.40 2.83 7.44
N GLU A 613 7.23 3.41 7.55
CA GLU A 613 6.14 3.24 6.60
C GLU A 613 5.73 4.60 6.04
N ASN A 614 5.57 4.68 4.72
CA ASN A 614 5.19 5.90 4.03
C ASN A 614 3.65 5.99 3.89
N GLY A 615 3.00 6.77 4.77
CA GLY A 615 1.57 7.07 4.67
C GLY A 615 0.63 5.89 4.98
N PHE A 616 -0.62 5.99 4.55
CA PHE A 616 -1.65 4.97 4.76
C PHE A 616 -1.40 3.72 3.90
N GLY A 617 -1.04 2.61 4.54
CA GLY A 617 -0.74 1.36 3.85
C GLY A 617 0.47 1.48 2.92
N GLY A 618 1.36 2.42 3.25
CA GLY A 618 2.48 2.79 2.45
C GLY A 618 3.60 1.75 2.43
N ARG A 619 4.51 1.98 1.51
CA ARG A 619 5.70 1.15 1.37
C ARG A 619 6.59 1.25 2.59
N GLN A 620 7.05 0.11 3.09
CA GLN A 620 8.08 0.03 4.11
C GLN A 620 9.45 0.36 3.52
N TYR A 621 10.27 1.11 4.23
CA TYR A 621 11.63 1.50 3.83
C TYR A 621 12.53 1.71 5.05
N TYR A 622 13.85 1.71 4.80
CA TYR A 622 14.83 2.05 5.82
C TYR A 622 15.31 3.49 5.64
N GLU A 623 15.05 4.34 6.61
CA GLU A 623 15.65 5.68 6.63
C GLU A 623 17.16 5.61 6.93
N ASN A 624 17.56 4.61 7.70
CA ASN A 624 18.94 4.34 8.09
C ASN A 624 19.21 2.86 7.82
N LEU A 625 20.05 2.56 6.84
CA LEU A 625 20.35 1.19 6.44
C LEU A 625 21.80 0.83 6.76
N LYS A 626 22.00 -0.23 7.51
CA LYS A 626 23.32 -0.89 7.72
C LYS A 626 23.34 -2.22 7.01
N VAL A 627 24.45 -2.52 6.37
CA VAL A 627 24.66 -3.72 5.55
C VAL A 627 25.89 -4.47 6.01
N LYS A 628 25.76 -5.79 6.12
CA LYS A 628 26.87 -6.70 6.43
C LYS A 628 26.88 -7.87 5.46
N GLY A 629 27.98 -8.07 4.76
CA GLY A 629 28.15 -9.13 3.76
C GLY A 629 28.73 -8.59 2.46
N ALA A 630 28.54 -9.31 1.34
CA ALA A 630 29.17 -8.97 0.07
C ALA A 630 28.30 -8.04 -0.77
N VAL A 631 28.79 -6.84 -1.04
CA VAL A 631 28.18 -5.87 -1.95
C VAL A 631 28.97 -5.87 -3.26
N THR A 632 28.29 -6.22 -4.34
CA THR A 632 28.82 -6.28 -5.70
C THR A 632 28.07 -5.33 -6.61
N LYS A 633 28.64 -5.07 -7.78
CA LYS A 633 27.96 -4.22 -8.78
C LYS A 633 26.57 -4.77 -9.17
N GLU A 634 26.42 -6.08 -9.20
CA GLU A 634 25.16 -6.74 -9.57
C GLU A 634 24.08 -6.58 -8.49
N ASN A 635 24.47 -6.65 -7.20
CA ASN A 635 23.50 -6.59 -6.10
C ASN A 635 23.30 -5.19 -5.50
N CYS A 636 24.06 -4.17 -5.91
CA CYS A 636 23.87 -2.76 -5.50
C CYS A 636 22.45 -2.26 -5.75
N LYS A 637 21.81 -2.71 -6.83
CA LYS A 637 20.41 -2.34 -7.14
C LYS A 637 19.44 -2.59 -5.96
N PHE A 638 19.72 -3.60 -5.14
CA PHE A 638 18.87 -3.92 -3.99
C PHE A 638 19.00 -2.93 -2.83
N LEU A 639 20.12 -2.23 -2.72
CA LEU A 639 20.27 -1.12 -1.76
C LEU A 639 19.39 0.06 -2.12
N GLN A 640 19.18 0.31 -3.41
CA GLN A 640 18.42 1.44 -3.95
C GLN A 640 16.91 1.22 -3.87
N ILE A 641 16.47 -0.01 -4.10
CA ILE A 641 15.06 -0.43 -4.14
C ILE A 641 14.30 -0.02 -2.87
N ASN A 642 15.00 0.07 -1.74
CA ASN A 642 14.38 0.42 -0.46
C ASN A 642 13.86 1.87 -0.41
N ASN A 643 14.48 2.80 -1.16
CA ASN A 643 14.21 4.23 -1.00
C ASN A 643 13.75 4.93 -2.29
N HIS A 644 13.81 4.24 -3.42
CA HIS A 644 13.34 4.77 -4.69
C HIS A 644 12.42 3.76 -5.39
N TYR A 645 11.26 4.18 -5.84
CA TYR A 645 10.38 3.37 -6.66
C TYR A 645 9.55 4.23 -7.61
N VAL A 646 9.12 3.62 -8.71
CA VAL A 646 8.23 4.22 -9.69
C VAL A 646 6.84 3.64 -9.50
N ASP A 647 5.85 4.50 -9.27
CA ASP A 647 4.46 4.08 -9.16
C ASP A 647 3.78 4.19 -10.53
N ALA A 648 3.60 3.05 -11.20
CA ALA A 648 2.95 2.99 -12.50
C ALA A 648 1.45 3.32 -12.41
N ALA A 649 0.81 3.14 -11.25
CA ALA A 649 -0.59 3.52 -11.04
C ALA A 649 -0.79 5.03 -11.01
N SER A 650 0.26 5.80 -10.70
CA SER A 650 0.29 7.26 -10.68
C SER A 650 0.99 7.88 -11.90
N ASN A 651 0.79 7.34 -13.10
CA ASN A 651 1.47 7.82 -14.33
C ASN A 651 2.99 7.72 -14.32
N ASN A 652 3.55 6.68 -13.71
CA ASN A 652 4.98 6.51 -13.49
C ASN A 652 5.61 7.63 -12.64
N GLU A 653 4.89 8.12 -11.66
CA GLU A 653 5.44 9.07 -10.71
C GLU A 653 6.58 8.42 -9.90
N GLU A 654 7.73 9.09 -9.88
CA GLU A 654 8.89 8.67 -9.10
C GLU A 654 8.70 9.09 -7.64
N HIS A 655 8.73 8.11 -6.75
CA HIS A 655 8.69 8.33 -5.31
C HIS A 655 10.05 8.10 -4.69
N ASN A 656 10.42 9.05 -3.85
CA ASN A 656 11.71 9.15 -3.22
C ASN A 656 11.52 9.18 -1.72
N LEU A 657 11.91 8.11 -1.06
CA LEU A 657 11.82 7.98 0.38
C LEU A 657 13.14 8.43 1.01
N PRO A 658 13.12 9.17 2.12
CA PRO A 658 14.32 9.72 2.71
C PRO A 658 15.27 8.63 3.20
N MET A 659 16.56 8.74 2.84
CA MET A 659 17.66 7.95 3.39
C MET A 659 18.66 8.91 4.03
N SER A 660 18.85 8.81 5.33
CA SER A 660 19.79 9.66 6.06
C SER A 660 21.22 9.16 5.97
N PHE A 661 21.41 7.82 6.06
CA PHE A 661 22.69 7.21 5.81
C PHE A 661 22.57 5.75 5.36
N LEU A 662 23.58 5.31 4.61
CA LEU A 662 23.85 3.91 4.26
C LEU A 662 25.19 3.50 4.86
N ASP A 663 25.18 2.56 5.79
CA ASP A 663 26.39 2.09 6.46
C ASP A 663 26.84 0.73 5.88
N LEU A 664 27.85 0.78 5.03
CA LEU A 664 28.54 -0.37 4.43
C LEU A 664 29.87 -0.67 5.14
N SER A 665 30.16 -0.05 6.28
CA SER A 665 31.48 -0.20 6.94
C SER A 665 31.79 -1.62 7.38
N GLU A 666 30.77 -2.47 7.59
CA GLU A 666 30.91 -3.89 7.88
C GLU A 666 30.71 -4.79 6.64
N ALA A 667 30.50 -4.19 5.47
CA ALA A 667 30.33 -4.93 4.22
C ALA A 667 31.68 -5.15 3.52
N THR A 668 31.74 -6.18 2.68
CA THR A 668 32.81 -6.34 1.70
C THR A 668 32.33 -5.76 0.37
N VAL A 669 32.80 -4.56 0.04
CA VAL A 669 32.41 -3.86 -1.19
C VAL A 669 33.40 -4.24 -2.30
N ALA A 670 32.91 -4.78 -3.42
CA ALA A 670 33.74 -5.16 -4.54
C ALA A 670 34.42 -3.95 -5.18
N ALA A 671 35.64 -4.13 -5.69
CA ALA A 671 36.49 -3.04 -6.17
C ALA A 671 35.97 -2.33 -7.44
N ASP A 672 35.06 -2.94 -8.17
CA ASP A 672 34.40 -2.38 -9.37
C ASP A 672 33.09 -1.64 -9.07
N VAL A 673 32.68 -1.61 -7.80
CA VAL A 673 31.51 -0.85 -7.34
C VAL A 673 31.85 0.62 -7.23
N THR A 674 31.00 1.47 -7.78
CA THR A 674 31.13 2.93 -7.73
C THR A 674 30.04 3.55 -6.86
N MET A 675 30.24 4.82 -6.45
CA MET A 675 29.20 5.56 -5.75
C MET A 675 27.91 5.68 -6.58
N SER A 676 28.04 5.78 -7.91
CA SER A 676 26.88 5.78 -8.80
C SER A 676 26.11 4.45 -8.77
N ASP A 677 26.80 3.32 -8.66
CA ASP A 677 26.13 2.01 -8.53
C ASP A 677 25.36 1.93 -7.21
N ILE A 678 25.96 2.44 -6.10
CA ILE A 678 25.35 2.43 -4.76
C ILE A 678 24.12 3.36 -4.70
N MET A 679 24.21 4.53 -5.33
CA MET A 679 23.23 5.62 -5.22
C MET A 679 22.41 5.86 -6.50
N ALA A 680 22.53 4.99 -7.54
CA ALA A 680 21.80 5.16 -8.79
C ALA A 680 20.29 5.22 -8.57
N GLY A 681 19.66 6.31 -9.03
CA GLY A 681 18.23 6.51 -8.85
C GLY A 681 17.78 6.90 -7.42
N ALA A 682 18.67 6.86 -6.44
CA ALA A 682 18.36 7.33 -5.10
C ALA A 682 18.32 8.87 -5.11
N PRO A 683 17.18 9.49 -4.90
CA PRO A 683 17.11 10.93 -4.90
C PRO A 683 17.62 11.48 -3.57
N LYS A 684 18.03 12.73 -3.65
CA LYS A 684 18.55 13.50 -2.55
C LYS A 684 17.42 14.04 -1.67
N ALA A 685 16.64 13.15 -1.07
CA ALA A 685 15.63 13.56 -0.10
C ALA A 685 16.27 14.00 1.23
N ASN A 686 17.53 13.56 1.50
CA ASN A 686 18.34 13.95 2.64
C ASN A 686 19.79 14.22 2.18
N ASN A 687 20.61 14.77 3.07
CA ASN A 687 22.06 14.80 2.90
C ASN A 687 22.65 13.42 3.23
N THR A 688 22.39 12.46 2.36
CA THR A 688 22.69 11.04 2.61
C THR A 688 24.19 10.80 2.72
N LEU A 689 24.63 10.18 3.82
CA LEU A 689 25.99 9.71 4.03
C LEU A 689 26.14 8.23 3.68
N VAL A 690 27.24 7.86 3.04
CA VAL A 690 27.60 6.48 2.75
C VAL A 690 28.89 6.13 3.47
N TYR A 691 28.81 5.28 4.50
CA TYR A 691 29.97 4.78 5.23
C TYR A 691 30.49 3.53 4.53
N LEU A 692 31.78 3.54 4.20
CA LEU A 692 32.47 2.49 3.47
C LEU A 692 33.54 1.83 4.36
N PRO A 693 33.90 0.58 4.08
CA PRO A 693 34.99 -0.11 4.79
C PRO A 693 36.31 0.66 4.72
N GLU A 694 37.14 0.50 5.73
CA GLU A 694 38.51 1.01 5.70
C GLU A 694 39.28 0.46 4.49
N GLY A 695 40.00 1.32 3.77
CA GLY A 695 40.75 0.96 2.57
C GLY A 695 39.92 0.88 1.27
N ASN A 696 38.61 1.18 1.32
CA ASN A 696 37.82 1.34 0.09
C ASN A 696 38.34 2.50 -0.76
N THR A 697 38.23 2.39 -2.09
CA THR A 697 38.78 3.38 -3.03
C THR A 697 37.77 4.35 -3.64
N ILE A 698 36.51 4.32 -3.16
CA ILE A 698 35.47 5.23 -3.66
C ILE A 698 35.74 6.65 -3.12
N GLU A 699 36.09 7.54 -4.02
CA GLU A 699 36.24 8.98 -3.73
C GLU A 699 35.06 9.76 -4.32
N ALA A 700 34.03 10.01 -3.51
CA ALA A 700 32.84 10.76 -3.91
C ALA A 700 32.35 11.63 -2.75
N ALA A 701 31.61 12.68 -3.06
CA ALA A 701 30.96 13.49 -2.02
C ALA A 701 30.05 12.61 -1.14
N ASN A 702 30.11 12.84 0.16
CA ASN A 702 29.37 12.12 1.20
C ASN A 702 29.73 10.63 1.34
N ALA A 703 30.80 10.17 0.72
CA ALA A 703 31.40 8.86 0.95
C ALA A 703 32.43 8.94 2.09
N ILE A 704 32.22 8.18 3.17
CA ILE A 704 33.12 8.13 4.33
C ILE A 704 33.84 6.78 4.29
N VAL A 705 35.13 6.79 3.97
CA VAL A 705 35.98 5.59 3.98
C VAL A 705 36.65 5.47 5.33
N GLY A 706 36.30 4.43 6.09
CA GLY A 706 36.72 4.33 7.49
C GLY A 706 36.16 5.48 8.32
N THR A 707 37.01 6.48 8.61
CA THR A 707 36.62 7.71 9.35
C THR A 707 36.87 8.99 8.57
N ASN A 708 37.13 8.91 7.25
CA ASN A 708 37.50 10.05 6.43
C ASN A 708 36.63 10.16 5.18
N ALA A 709 36.21 11.38 4.87
CA ALA A 709 35.53 11.74 3.62
C ALA A 709 36.39 12.74 2.83
N LYS A 710 36.48 12.59 1.50
CA LYS A 710 37.13 13.57 0.63
C LYS A 710 36.34 14.87 0.60
N GLU A 711 35.02 14.77 0.54
CA GLU A 711 34.13 15.92 0.50
C GLU A 711 32.83 15.61 1.27
N LEU A 712 32.43 16.54 2.12
CA LEU A 712 31.08 16.59 2.67
C LEU A 712 30.28 17.66 1.89
N ALA A 713 29.33 17.20 1.09
CA ALA A 713 28.41 18.07 0.36
C ALA A 713 27.08 18.17 1.12
N LEU A 714 26.71 19.36 1.56
CA LEU A 714 25.49 19.62 2.32
C LEU A 714 24.56 20.55 1.56
N ASN A 715 23.33 20.09 1.36
CA ASN A 715 22.21 20.91 0.93
C ASN A 715 21.46 21.38 2.18
N ASP A 716 21.33 22.68 2.34
CA ASP A 716 20.77 23.33 3.53
C ASP A 716 19.23 23.21 3.65
N THR A 717 18.56 22.63 2.65
CA THR A 717 17.12 22.32 2.70
C THR A 717 16.83 20.87 3.05
N LEU A 718 17.87 20.02 3.12
CA LEU A 718 17.73 18.59 3.34
C LEU A 718 18.18 18.21 4.74
N THR A 719 17.54 17.18 5.32
CA THR A 719 17.91 16.58 6.60
C THR A 719 19.34 16.05 6.59
N PHE A 720 20.05 16.20 7.71
CA PHE A 720 21.38 15.63 7.92
C PHE A 720 21.41 14.78 9.20
N VAL A 721 21.94 13.56 9.05
CA VAL A 721 22.15 12.60 10.15
C VAL A 721 23.56 12.01 10.03
N SER A 722 24.28 11.95 11.10
CA SER A 722 25.63 11.39 11.19
C SER A 722 25.74 10.46 12.40
N PRO A 723 25.55 9.14 12.23
CA PRO A 723 25.61 8.19 13.36
C PRO A 723 27.01 7.97 13.92
N LYS A 724 28.06 8.37 13.16
CA LYS A 724 29.45 8.27 13.55
C LYS A 724 30.16 9.59 13.22
N ALA A 725 31.07 10.00 14.09
CA ALA A 725 31.94 11.14 13.80
C ALA A 725 32.96 10.76 12.70
N PHE A 726 33.31 11.73 11.86
CA PHE A 726 34.31 11.55 10.80
C PHE A 726 34.99 12.87 10.45
N THR A 727 36.10 12.81 9.71
CA THR A 727 36.79 13.98 9.17
C THR A 727 36.47 14.12 7.69
N ALA A 728 36.05 15.31 7.27
CA ALA A 728 35.94 15.69 5.87
C ALA A 728 37.15 16.55 5.47
N GLU A 729 37.84 16.19 4.37
CA GLU A 729 38.95 17.01 3.84
C GLU A 729 38.46 18.34 3.24
N ALA A 730 37.23 18.36 2.78
CA ALA A 730 36.54 19.53 2.25
C ALA A 730 35.05 19.50 2.62
N VAL A 731 34.47 20.68 2.88
CA VAL A 731 33.02 20.84 3.09
C VAL A 731 32.48 21.82 2.04
N ASN A 732 31.45 21.33 1.32
CA ASN A 732 30.68 22.13 0.35
C ASN A 732 29.25 22.32 0.89
N TYR A 733 28.95 23.51 1.38
CA TYR A 733 27.65 23.85 1.94
C TYR A 733 26.86 24.74 0.97
N SER A 734 25.68 24.24 0.53
CA SER A 734 24.94 24.85 -0.59
C SER A 734 24.28 26.18 -0.29
N ARG A 735 24.03 26.50 0.98
CA ARG A 735 23.32 27.73 1.38
C ARG A 735 24.01 28.99 0.86
N GLU A 736 23.23 29.88 0.25
CA GLU A 736 23.64 31.25 -0.07
C GLU A 736 23.12 32.21 1.00
N PHE A 737 23.99 33.08 1.43
CA PHE A 737 23.72 34.08 2.45
C PHE A 737 23.62 35.46 1.80
N GLU A 738 22.85 36.31 2.43
CA GLU A 738 22.90 37.75 2.14
C GLU A 738 24.07 38.37 2.92
N ALA A 739 25.02 38.93 2.18
CA ALA A 739 26.22 39.56 2.79
C ALA A 739 25.80 40.68 3.74
N ASP A 740 26.52 40.83 4.84
CA ASP A 740 26.27 41.82 5.90
C ASP A 740 24.92 41.72 6.63
N SER A 741 24.09 40.70 6.33
CA SER A 741 22.81 40.45 6.97
C SER A 741 22.95 39.37 8.04
N TYR A 742 22.18 39.49 9.15
CA TYR A 742 22.18 38.46 10.15
C TYR A 742 21.37 37.23 9.69
N ALA A 743 21.87 36.06 10.05
CA ALA A 743 21.18 34.78 9.82
C ALA A 743 21.39 33.83 10.99
N THR A 744 20.52 32.87 11.18
CA THR A 744 20.76 31.79 12.13
C THR A 744 21.42 30.60 11.45
N LEU A 745 22.29 29.89 12.18
CA LEU A 745 23.10 28.79 11.68
C LEU A 745 23.26 27.71 12.72
N PHE A 746 23.16 26.47 12.27
CA PHE A 746 23.43 25.29 13.08
C PHE A 746 24.10 24.23 12.21
N LEU A 747 25.32 23.85 12.52
CA LEU A 747 26.12 22.95 11.69
C LEU A 747 26.53 21.68 12.44
N PRO A 748 26.65 20.54 11.75
CA PRO A 748 27.16 19.29 12.35
C PRO A 748 28.69 19.29 12.46
N PHE A 749 29.37 20.32 12.03
CA PHE A 749 30.84 20.45 12.07
C PHE A 749 31.28 21.82 12.60
N GLY A 750 32.49 21.86 13.14
CA GLY A 750 33.17 23.12 13.53
C GLY A 750 34.08 23.62 12.40
N THR A 751 34.28 24.94 12.36
CA THR A 751 35.26 25.55 11.44
C THR A 751 35.76 26.89 11.99
N GLU A 752 37.05 27.16 11.78
CA GLU A 752 37.66 28.46 12.00
C GLU A 752 37.62 29.36 10.75
N LYS A 753 37.23 28.78 9.60
CA LYS A 753 37.24 29.44 8.29
C LYS A 753 35.82 29.83 7.86
N PHE A 754 35.21 30.73 8.60
CA PHE A 754 33.95 31.36 8.26
C PHE A 754 34.19 32.80 7.88
N ASP A 755 33.85 33.20 6.65
CA ASP A 755 33.99 34.56 6.16
C ASP A 755 32.84 35.41 6.70
N GLY A 756 32.99 35.90 7.93
CA GLY A 756 32.01 36.68 8.65
C GLY A 756 32.19 36.62 10.16
N GLU A 757 31.21 37.12 10.84
CA GLU A 757 31.16 37.12 12.32
C GLU A 757 30.14 36.09 12.81
N ALA A 758 30.45 35.41 13.89
CA ALA A 758 29.57 34.43 14.52
C ALA A 758 29.40 34.78 16.03
N TYR A 759 28.20 34.51 16.54
CA TYR A 759 27.83 34.90 17.89
C TYR A 759 27.05 33.78 18.59
N LYS A 760 27.43 33.47 19.84
CA LYS A 760 26.73 32.53 20.72
C LYS A 760 25.69 33.23 21.57
N PHE A 761 24.51 32.64 21.72
CA PHE A 761 23.52 33.12 22.68
C PHE A 761 23.98 32.87 24.10
N VAL A 762 23.99 33.91 24.92
CA VAL A 762 24.50 33.83 26.30
C VAL A 762 23.46 34.15 27.34
N LYS A 763 22.57 35.11 27.09
CA LYS A 763 21.49 35.45 28.02
C LYS A 763 20.33 36.17 27.35
N ALA A 764 19.20 36.21 28.02
CA ALA A 764 18.05 37.02 27.63
C ALA A 764 17.57 37.91 28.79
N ASP A 765 16.92 39.01 28.50
CA ASP A 765 16.05 39.75 29.40
C ASP A 765 14.64 39.88 28.78
N SER A 766 13.80 40.78 29.34
CA SER A 766 12.41 40.88 28.88
C SER A 766 12.27 41.34 27.43
N GLU A 767 13.25 42.04 26.86
CA GLU A 767 13.17 42.69 25.52
C GLU A 767 14.42 42.44 24.67
N LYS A 768 15.47 41.81 25.22
CA LYS A 768 16.76 41.70 24.56
C LYS A 768 17.33 40.31 24.61
N LEU A 769 17.97 39.91 23.53
CA LEU A 769 18.79 38.72 23.41
C LEU A 769 20.25 39.08 23.32
N TYR A 770 21.08 38.56 24.17
CA TYR A 770 22.51 38.85 24.27
C TYR A 770 23.31 37.75 23.61
N PHE A 771 24.13 38.15 22.68
CA PHE A 771 25.07 37.29 21.98
C PHE A 771 26.50 37.78 22.21
N GLU A 772 27.44 36.88 22.26
CA GLU A 772 28.86 37.13 22.37
C GLU A 772 29.61 36.60 21.18
N THR A 773 30.59 37.36 20.66
CA THR A 773 31.41 36.96 19.55
C THR A 773 32.10 35.62 19.80
N ALA A 774 31.92 34.70 18.88
CA ALA A 774 32.60 33.42 18.85
C ALA A 774 33.86 33.53 17.96
N LYS A 775 34.94 32.91 18.38
CA LYS A 775 36.19 32.91 17.61
C LYS A 775 36.14 31.94 16.46
N GLN A 776 35.32 30.91 16.55
CA GLN A 776 35.13 29.85 15.59
C GLN A 776 33.71 29.31 15.70
N LEU A 777 33.23 28.65 14.68
CA LEU A 777 32.03 27.84 14.75
C LEU A 777 32.39 26.49 15.34
N GLU A 778 31.67 26.06 16.37
CA GLU A 778 31.76 24.72 16.97
C GLU A 778 30.63 23.85 16.42
N ALA A 779 30.88 22.55 16.27
CA ALA A 779 29.85 21.61 15.85
C ALA A 779 28.66 21.61 16.84
N LEU A 780 27.46 21.41 16.34
CA LEU A 780 26.22 21.28 17.09
C LEU A 780 25.99 22.43 18.09
N THR A 781 26.34 23.64 17.66
CA THR A 781 26.12 24.85 18.45
C THR A 781 25.26 25.83 17.64
N PRO A 782 24.13 26.31 18.16
CA PRO A 782 23.32 27.30 17.47
C PRO A 782 23.97 28.68 17.50
N TYR A 783 24.14 29.29 16.33
CA TYR A 783 24.74 30.62 16.15
C TYR A 783 23.78 31.60 15.49
N LEU A 784 23.94 32.86 15.88
CA LEU A 784 23.63 33.99 15.03
C LEU A 784 24.92 34.34 14.26
N VAL A 785 24.82 34.48 12.94
CA VAL A 785 25.97 34.77 12.07
C VAL A 785 25.72 36.03 11.24
N LYS A 786 26.78 36.74 10.89
CA LYS A 786 26.77 37.83 9.94
C LYS A 786 27.84 37.57 8.87
N PRO A 787 27.47 36.92 7.76
CA PRO A 787 28.39 36.60 6.69
C PRO A 787 28.85 37.85 5.94
N LEU A 788 30.09 37.87 5.45
CA LEU A 788 30.63 38.94 4.60
C LEU A 788 30.48 38.63 3.11
N SER A 789 30.11 37.40 2.76
CA SER A 789 29.91 36.97 1.39
C SER A 789 28.74 36.00 1.25
N ALA A 790 28.25 35.78 0.04
CA ALA A 790 27.16 34.83 -0.23
C ALA A 790 27.59 33.39 0.02
N LYS A 791 28.86 33.07 -0.05
CA LYS A 791 29.46 31.76 0.21
C LYS A 791 30.55 31.87 1.29
N PRO A 792 30.19 32.08 2.56
CA PRO A 792 31.15 32.43 3.64
C PRO A 792 31.98 31.24 4.14
N PHE A 793 31.72 30.04 3.65
CA PHE A 793 32.49 28.84 3.99
C PHE A 793 33.61 28.63 2.96
N ALA A 794 34.85 28.67 3.41
CA ALA A 794 35.94 28.18 2.58
C ALA A 794 35.85 26.64 2.52
N ASN A 795 36.20 26.09 1.34
CA ASN A 795 36.30 24.62 1.17
C ASN A 795 37.48 24.11 2.01
N ALA A 796 37.25 23.71 3.22
CA ALA A 796 38.25 23.36 4.22
C ALA A 796 37.90 22.06 4.94
N ALA A 797 38.90 21.41 5.51
CA ALA A 797 38.70 20.24 6.34
C ALA A 797 37.88 20.57 7.59
N ALA A 798 37.04 19.63 8.01
CA ALA A 798 36.23 19.75 9.24
C ALA A 798 36.01 18.40 9.91
N GLU A 799 35.95 18.42 11.23
CA GLU A 799 35.46 17.27 12.00
C GLU A 799 33.94 17.33 12.13
N VAL A 800 33.27 16.26 11.71
CA VAL A 800 31.82 16.13 11.71
C VAL A 800 31.41 15.39 12.97
N ALA A 801 30.53 15.98 13.76
CA ALA A 801 30.02 15.41 14.99
C ALA A 801 28.94 14.36 14.75
N VAL A 802 28.76 13.46 15.71
CA VAL A 802 27.62 12.56 15.74
C VAL A 802 26.34 13.37 15.92
N ALA A 803 25.36 13.14 15.04
CA ALA A 803 24.07 13.82 15.07
C ALA A 803 22.95 12.82 14.72
N ALA A 804 22.04 12.57 15.67
CA ALA A 804 20.88 11.72 15.50
C ALA A 804 19.79 12.44 14.66
N ASN A 805 18.80 11.69 14.22
CA ASN A 805 17.69 12.19 13.39
C ASN A 805 16.90 13.35 14.05
N ASP A 806 16.84 13.32 15.36
CA ASP A 806 16.11 14.28 16.20
C ASP A 806 17.08 15.25 16.95
N THR A 807 18.32 15.38 16.46
CA THR A 807 19.29 16.26 17.10
C THR A 807 18.82 17.71 17.12
N VAL A 808 18.37 18.13 18.30
CA VAL A 808 18.02 19.51 18.62
C VAL A 808 18.88 19.96 19.79
N VAL A 809 19.74 20.95 19.56
CA VAL A 809 20.54 21.54 20.66
C VAL A 809 19.87 22.82 21.10
N LYS A 810 19.58 22.87 22.42
CA LYS A 810 18.87 23.95 23.06
C LYS A 810 19.82 24.68 24.03
N VAL A 811 20.00 25.97 23.84
CA VAL A 811 20.70 26.87 24.78
C VAL A 811 19.64 27.75 25.44
N THR A 812 19.40 27.51 26.75
CA THR A 812 18.33 28.21 27.48
C THR A 812 18.93 29.17 28.50
N ASN A 813 18.43 30.39 28.51
CA ASN A 813 18.73 31.38 29.52
C ASN A 813 17.52 32.27 29.80
N ASN A 814 17.22 32.46 31.08
CA ASN A 814 16.13 33.33 31.56
C ASN A 814 14.78 33.13 30.83
N GLY A 815 14.39 31.84 30.63
CA GLY A 815 13.12 31.49 29.97
C GLY A 815 13.08 31.68 28.48
N MET A 816 14.21 32.02 27.86
CA MET A 816 14.36 32.02 26.36
C MET A 816 15.29 30.92 25.93
N THR A 817 14.94 30.21 24.91
CA THR A 817 15.69 29.06 24.38
C THR A 817 16.04 29.30 22.92
N PHE A 818 17.33 29.23 22.60
CA PHE A 818 17.83 29.24 21.23
C PHE A 818 18.14 27.81 20.81
N ALA A 819 17.38 27.28 19.88
CA ALA A 819 17.45 25.88 19.47
C ALA A 819 17.86 25.73 18.02
N GLY A 820 18.86 24.89 17.78
CA GLY A 820 19.36 24.56 16.45
C GLY A 820 18.93 23.15 16.02
N VAL A 821 18.64 22.95 14.72
CA VAL A 821 18.21 21.68 14.12
C VAL A 821 18.97 21.34 12.86
N LEU A 822 19.24 20.06 12.61
CA LEU A 822 19.80 19.52 11.36
C LEU A 822 18.76 18.88 10.48
N THR A 823 17.54 18.72 10.99
CA THR A 823 16.37 18.21 10.29
C THR A 823 15.30 19.28 10.31
N ALA A 824 14.65 19.54 9.18
CA ALA A 824 13.52 20.45 9.16
C ALA A 824 12.42 19.92 10.11
N ALA A 825 11.98 20.78 11.03
CA ALA A 825 10.97 20.42 12.03
C ALA A 825 9.72 21.28 11.80
N ASP A 826 8.55 20.66 11.65
CA ASP A 826 7.26 21.36 11.52
C ASP A 826 6.86 22.09 12.81
N SER A 827 7.37 21.65 13.95
CA SER A 827 7.20 22.32 15.25
C SER A 827 8.30 21.87 16.21
N LEU A 828 9.10 22.82 16.64
CA LEU A 828 9.99 22.63 17.80
C LEU A 828 9.14 22.78 19.06
N ASN A 829 8.65 21.69 19.56
CA ASN A 829 7.68 21.54 20.65
C ASN A 829 7.90 22.51 21.81
N ALA A 830 7.28 23.68 21.71
CA ALA A 830 7.25 24.73 22.71
C ALA A 830 5.78 24.90 23.11
N GLU A 831 5.21 23.90 23.79
CA GLU A 831 3.82 23.97 24.25
C GLU A 831 3.62 25.21 25.11
N GLY A 832 2.78 26.14 24.63
CA GLY A 832 2.46 27.39 25.31
C GLY A 832 3.52 28.50 25.20
N GLU A 833 4.66 28.28 24.52
CA GLU A 833 5.71 29.29 24.33
C GLU A 833 5.55 30.03 22.99
N LYS A 834 5.95 31.29 22.95
CA LYS A 834 6.04 32.05 21.69
C LYS A 834 7.30 31.66 20.94
N VAL A 835 7.19 31.55 19.64
CA VAL A 835 8.31 31.32 18.73
C VAL A 835 8.68 32.65 18.05
N PHE A 836 9.97 32.93 18.00
CA PHE A 836 10.51 34.15 17.41
C PHE A 836 11.49 33.78 16.31
N ALA A 837 11.29 34.35 15.13
CA ALA A 837 12.23 34.24 14.00
C ALA A 837 12.97 35.58 13.80
N LEU A 838 14.20 35.48 13.30
CA LEU A 838 14.97 36.62 12.89
C LEU A 838 14.31 37.27 11.69
N ASN A 839 14.06 38.56 11.75
CA ASN A 839 13.43 39.34 10.68
C ASN A 839 14.46 40.21 9.93
N ALA A 840 14.01 40.90 8.88
CA ALA A 840 14.85 41.78 8.06
C ALA A 840 15.40 43.01 8.83
N ASP A 841 14.78 43.36 9.96
CA ASP A 841 15.26 44.47 10.82
C ASP A 841 16.33 44.03 11.83
N ASN A 842 16.85 42.82 11.66
CA ASN A 842 17.84 42.21 12.57
C ASN A 842 17.37 42.12 14.02
N ALA A 843 16.12 41.73 14.19
CA ALA A 843 15.49 41.44 15.48
C ALA A 843 14.70 40.12 15.45
N PHE A 844 14.47 39.50 16.59
CA PHE A 844 13.64 38.33 16.67
C PHE A 844 12.18 38.75 16.92
N ALA A 845 11.33 38.55 15.92
CA ALA A 845 9.90 38.85 16.00
C ALA A 845 9.07 37.56 16.16
N PRO A 846 7.93 37.60 16.85
CA PRO A 846 7.07 36.43 17.01
C PRO A 846 6.50 35.99 15.67
N VAL A 847 6.48 34.70 15.47
CA VAL A 847 5.91 34.04 14.29
C VAL A 847 4.83 33.04 14.70
N ASN A 848 3.80 32.90 13.84
CA ASN A 848 2.76 31.90 14.07
C ASN A 848 3.20 30.52 13.58
N ASP A 849 4.05 30.48 12.56
CA ASP A 849 4.66 29.27 12.05
C ASP A 849 5.81 28.85 12.98
N LYS A 850 5.69 27.64 13.53
CA LYS A 850 6.67 27.05 14.44
C LYS A 850 7.71 26.18 13.72
N ALA A 851 7.63 26.11 12.38
CA ALA A 851 8.56 25.34 11.58
C ALA A 851 9.97 25.95 11.63
N CYS A 852 10.97 25.08 11.70
CA CYS A 852 12.38 25.45 11.60
C CYS A 852 13.01 24.65 10.46
N ALA A 853 13.57 25.32 9.47
CA ALA A 853 14.29 24.66 8.39
C ALA A 853 15.60 24.03 8.91
N ALA A 854 16.08 23.00 8.22
CA ALA A 854 17.35 22.35 8.52
C ALA A 854 18.51 23.36 8.53
N PHE A 855 19.49 23.10 9.34
CA PHE A 855 20.70 23.95 9.53
C PHE A 855 20.40 25.36 10.03
N ARG A 856 19.27 25.57 10.66
CA ARG A 856 18.86 26.85 11.23
C ARG A 856 18.76 26.74 12.74
N ALA A 857 18.61 27.91 13.36
CA ALA A 857 18.24 27.99 14.77
C ALA A 857 17.07 28.97 14.93
N ILE A 858 16.22 28.70 15.89
CA ILE A 858 15.04 29.48 16.21
C ILE A 858 15.02 29.82 17.69
N MET A 859 14.41 30.95 18.04
CA MET A 859 14.26 31.37 19.43
C MET A 859 12.83 31.09 19.90
N PHE A 860 12.64 30.54 21.09
CA PHE A 860 11.33 30.42 21.69
C PHE A 860 11.37 30.65 23.21
N GLY A 861 10.23 31.00 23.77
CA GLY A 861 10.09 31.24 25.19
C GLY A 861 8.90 32.12 25.55
N ASN A 862 8.80 32.49 26.83
CA ASN A 862 7.63 33.18 27.37
C ASN A 862 7.80 34.72 27.44
N SER A 863 8.56 35.33 26.52
CA SER A 863 8.67 36.79 26.48
C SER A 863 7.32 37.46 26.10
N LYS A 864 7.01 38.56 26.75
CA LYS A 864 5.87 39.43 26.45
C LYS A 864 6.20 40.47 25.34
N ALA A 865 7.46 40.60 24.97
CA ALA A 865 7.87 41.54 23.94
C ALA A 865 7.27 41.16 22.57
N GLU A 866 6.96 42.20 21.81
CA GLU A 866 6.54 42.06 20.41
C GLU A 866 7.75 41.87 19.49
N VAL A 867 8.92 42.33 19.90
CA VAL A 867 10.21 42.21 19.21
C VAL A 867 11.32 42.06 20.24
N LEU A 868 12.22 41.12 20.02
CA LEU A 868 13.41 40.94 20.86
C LEU A 868 14.64 41.50 20.14
N THR A 869 15.22 42.53 20.72
CA THR A 869 16.37 43.23 20.15
C THR A 869 17.67 42.47 20.39
N LEU A 870 18.54 42.44 19.41
CA LEU A 870 19.89 41.87 19.53
C LEU A 870 20.85 42.79 20.25
N VAL A 871 21.62 42.24 21.16
CA VAL A 871 22.75 42.88 21.84
C VAL A 871 23.98 42.00 21.61
N ILE A 872 24.95 42.53 20.85
CA ILE A 872 26.20 41.80 20.56
C ILE A 872 27.33 42.47 21.30
N ASP A 873 28.11 41.71 22.08
CA ASP A 873 29.22 42.19 22.90
C ASP A 873 28.83 43.43 23.70
N ASN A 874 27.65 43.42 24.32
CA ASN A 874 27.04 44.51 25.05
C ASN A 874 26.71 45.78 24.26
N LYS A 875 26.69 45.70 22.89
CA LYS A 875 26.22 46.77 22.00
C LYS A 875 24.89 46.38 21.37
N VAL A 876 23.90 47.24 21.42
CA VAL A 876 22.61 47.04 20.75
C VAL A 876 22.79 47.14 19.24
N THR A 877 22.40 46.10 18.51
CA THR A 877 22.46 46.01 17.05
C THR A 877 21.04 46.06 16.51
N GLY A 878 20.55 47.20 16.17
CA GLY A 878 19.23 47.32 15.57
C GLY A 878 18.68 48.73 15.77
N ILE A 879 17.75 49.13 14.96
CA ILE A 879 16.99 50.37 15.16
C ILE A 879 16.03 50.08 16.31
N VAL A 880 16.30 50.64 17.49
CA VAL A 880 15.31 50.66 18.56
C VAL A 880 14.21 51.56 18.07
N ASP A 881 13.01 50.98 17.88
CA ASP A 881 11.82 51.74 17.53
C ASP A 881 11.61 52.79 18.64
N ALA A 882 11.97 54.02 18.29
CA ALA A 882 11.80 55.16 19.19
C ALA A 882 10.33 55.58 19.11
N SER A 883 9.45 54.88 19.83
CA SER A 883 8.12 55.41 20.08
C SER A 883 8.24 56.77 20.79
N LEU A 884 8.34 57.82 20.04
CA LEU A 884 8.25 59.17 20.56
C LEU A 884 6.80 59.43 20.94
N ASP A 885 6.57 59.74 22.22
CA ASP A 885 5.27 60.24 22.64
C ASP A 885 5.07 61.63 21.98
N PHE A 886 4.34 61.66 20.87
CA PHE A 886 4.10 62.83 20.06
C PHE A 886 3.48 64.01 20.79
N ASN A 887 2.97 63.78 22.00
CA ASN A 887 2.34 64.81 22.85
C ASN A 887 3.35 65.51 23.80
N LYS A 888 4.61 65.11 23.81
CA LYS A 888 5.63 65.69 24.68
C LYS A 888 6.53 66.72 23.94
N LEU A 889 7.02 67.67 24.70
CA LEU A 889 8.10 68.58 24.26
C LEU A 889 9.46 67.83 24.44
N VAL A 890 10.25 67.83 23.39
CA VAL A 890 11.54 67.15 23.31
C VAL A 890 12.68 68.05 22.96
N ASP A 891 13.87 67.69 23.39
CA ASP A 891 15.13 68.33 22.95
C ASP A 891 15.76 67.44 21.85
N VAL A 892 16.28 68.10 20.80
CA VAL A 892 16.91 67.43 19.66
C VAL A 892 18.39 67.75 19.67
N TYR A 893 19.22 66.78 19.67
CA TYR A 893 20.67 66.88 19.60
C TYR A 893 21.17 66.23 18.27
N ASN A 894 22.28 66.74 17.72
CA ASN A 894 22.98 66.01 16.68
C ASN A 894 23.80 64.83 17.25
N ILE A 895 24.43 64.06 16.38
CA ILE A 895 25.19 62.85 16.80
C ILE A 895 26.41 63.20 17.67
N GLU A 896 26.91 64.41 17.62
CA GLU A 896 28.05 64.94 18.45
C GLU A 896 27.59 65.44 19.86
N GLY A 897 26.26 65.29 20.14
CA GLY A 897 25.69 65.73 21.40
C GLY A 897 25.37 67.19 21.52
N LYS A 898 25.49 67.97 20.44
CA LYS A 898 25.13 69.38 20.42
C LYS A 898 23.61 69.58 20.27
N LEU A 899 23.05 70.39 21.17
CA LEU A 899 21.65 70.76 21.16
C LEU A 899 21.28 71.50 19.86
N ILE A 900 20.39 71.00 19.05
CA ILE A 900 19.92 71.62 17.77
C ILE A 900 18.60 72.35 17.98
N ARG A 901 17.69 71.75 18.80
CA ARG A 901 16.40 72.37 19.16
C ARG A 901 16.08 72.03 20.63
N SER A 902 15.50 72.98 21.34
CA SER A 902 15.05 72.76 22.69
C SER A 902 13.53 72.88 22.83
N ARG A 903 12.90 72.00 23.58
CA ARG A 903 11.50 71.95 23.94
C ARG A 903 10.52 72.15 22.75
N VAL A 904 10.80 71.45 21.65
CA VAL A 904 9.90 71.41 20.49
C VAL A 904 8.93 70.25 20.60
N ALA A 905 7.77 70.36 20.04
CA ALA A 905 6.79 69.23 20.02
C ALA A 905 7.39 68.06 19.27
N ALA A 906 7.33 66.88 19.82
CA ALA A 906 7.92 65.64 19.29
C ALA A 906 7.47 65.38 17.85
N ALA A 907 6.18 65.66 17.54
CA ALA A 907 5.61 65.51 16.19
C ALA A 907 6.28 66.41 15.12
N SER A 908 6.89 67.51 15.53
CA SER A 908 7.55 68.47 14.61
C SER A 908 9.05 68.62 14.85
N ALA A 909 9.61 67.80 15.69
CA ALA A 909 10.99 67.94 16.23
C ALA A 909 12.04 67.92 15.10
N LEU A 910 11.81 67.19 14.01
CA LEU A 910 12.73 67.05 12.89
C LEU A 910 12.34 67.90 11.68
N ASN A 911 11.21 68.64 11.69
CA ASN A 911 10.77 69.46 10.56
C ASN A 911 11.79 70.54 10.21
N GLY A 912 12.24 70.66 8.94
CA GLY A 912 13.20 71.64 8.47
C GLY A 912 14.67 71.35 8.82
N LEU A 913 15.00 70.26 9.51
CA LEU A 913 16.37 69.78 9.69
C LEU A 913 16.80 69.01 8.43
N GLY A 914 18.11 68.97 8.12
CA GLY A 914 18.63 68.12 7.03
C GLY A 914 18.48 66.63 7.30
N SER A 915 18.67 65.79 6.27
CA SER A 915 18.77 64.35 6.44
C SER A 915 19.98 64.00 7.31
N GLY A 916 19.81 63.21 8.36
CA GLY A 916 20.89 62.90 9.30
C GLY A 916 20.39 62.18 10.54
N ILE A 917 21.31 61.88 11.42
CA ILE A 917 21.02 61.16 12.70
C ILE A 917 20.91 62.22 13.83
N TYR A 918 19.80 62.16 14.52
CA TYR A 918 19.50 63.04 15.67
C TYR A 918 19.27 62.24 16.93
N ILE A 919 19.48 62.81 18.08
CA ILE A 919 19.17 62.22 19.37
C ILE A 919 18.01 62.99 19.99
N ILE A 920 16.91 62.35 20.25
CA ILE A 920 15.70 62.96 20.84
C ILE A 920 15.34 62.12 22.10
N ASN A 921 15.30 62.78 23.26
CA ASN A 921 15.09 62.14 24.58
C ASN A 921 16.05 60.94 24.85
N GLY A 922 17.31 61.10 24.45
CA GLY A 922 18.30 60.06 24.59
C GLY A 922 18.21 58.94 23.57
N LYS A 923 17.23 58.99 22.64
CA LYS A 923 17.04 58.02 21.60
C LYS A 923 17.55 58.55 20.24
N LYS A 924 18.17 57.70 19.47
CA LYS A 924 18.67 57.97 18.13
C LYS A 924 17.52 57.91 17.13
N VAL A 925 17.31 58.97 16.35
CA VAL A 925 16.28 59.11 15.35
C VAL A 925 16.92 59.49 14.03
N ILE A 926 16.59 58.85 12.94
CA ILE A 926 17.06 59.12 11.59
C ILE A 926 16.01 59.96 10.87
N LYS A 927 16.43 61.09 10.24
CA LYS A 927 15.58 61.88 9.34
C LYS A 927 15.97 61.65 7.90
#